data_9d6ca67033017f7e86392dc2f552297a
#
_entry.id   9d6ca67033017f7e86392dc2f552297a
#
_cell.length_a   1.000
_cell.length_b   1.000
_cell.length_c   1.000
_cell.angle_alpha   90.00
_cell.angle_beta   90.00
_cell.angle_gamma   90.00
#
_symmetry.space_group_name_H-M   'P 1'
#
loop_
_entity.id
_entity.type
_entity.pdbx_description
1 polymer ?
#
loop_
_entity_poly.entity_id
_entity_poly.type
_entity_poly.pdbx_seq_one_letter_code
_entity_poly.pdbx_strand_id
1 'polypeptide(L)'
;VTADTLETASVPPEATPPGSAPPTSAPPPATPRRRRRGGLSIQSKLLLMLLGVSIFSVLVTGVIGYVNATDSLKEAALKQLTSVRETRAAEIERVFANVRSAVVLGSSNQSAIDASAAFNDAFAQLGTAMLPPARSQALDAFYADTFVPALDKRSENTYSADGFTPEGAGAYLQSYYTAPYKLDYDKAIAQTDAGDGSAWSAANAQYNHYFSDLVTNLNFDDALLLNTQGDVVYSAYKGTDLGTNVLTGPYKNSLLSTAYQQVLTTNTLDATVTTDFERYLPSLGVPTIWVVSPVGQDGTLTGVLAFQINIDTINNVMTGNEGWAKQGLGSTGEVYIAGPDKTMRSASRLLIQDPKSYAQQAIAAGTPPAVAKRIVDVKGTVLLQPVNTIAVNNALKGKTGTSIGASYVGKENLAAYAPLDIQGLNWVIVAREDTSEAFAPAADFTRNLVLSTAALVLVVCLLSLLLAQVFLRPLRRLLDAVKRVAAGEVGVQVDTKSRDEIADLGTAFNDMSRSLQVKADLLEAEQEEHERLLLTLMPEGVAKRYRQGDETIAEDHQDVTVLFADIAGFDDYARGKDSAESLALLNSIVRSFDEAAEKHGVERVRTTRQEGYLASCGLTVPRVDNARRMVEFAIAMQGILDRYGAQNGIELKLRAGIDSGTVTSGLVGRTSVVYDMWGDAVNLAHRVQDVSSRPGIYLTQRVVDSLPDSVGYSDSGVLETQTGRVRVWRIDAEAARV
;
A
#
# COMPACT_ATOMS: atom_id res chain seq x y z
N VAL A 1 8.09 -53.10 -0.14
CA VAL A 1 8.47 -54.26 0.65
C VAL A 1 7.69 -54.23 1.92
N THR A 2 6.65 -55.02 1.90
CA THR A 2 6.05 -55.97 2.85
C THR A 2 5.56 -55.39 4.18
N ALA A 3 4.27 -55.40 4.42
CA ALA A 3 3.42 -56.54 4.84
C ALA A 3 3.67 -56.83 6.33
N ASP A 4 2.77 -57.08 7.17
CA ASP A 4 1.61 -57.94 7.34
C ASP A 4 1.22 -57.88 8.81
N THR A 5 0.08 -58.02 9.15
CA THR A 5 -0.95 -59.02 9.45
C THR A 5 -1.44 -59.00 10.88
N LEU A 6 -2.76 -58.99 11.02
CA LEU A 6 -3.67 -59.94 11.73
C LEU A 6 -3.46 -60.10 13.26
N GLU A 7 -4.43 -60.31 14.14
CA GLU A 7 -5.68 -61.07 14.11
C GLU A 7 -6.43 -60.90 15.46
N THR A 8 -7.67 -60.81 15.46
CA THR A 8 -8.82 -61.62 15.89
C THR A 8 -9.17 -61.83 17.36
N ALA A 9 -10.44 -61.66 17.61
CA ALA A 9 -11.46 -62.50 18.29
C ALA A 9 -11.44 -62.52 19.84
N SER A 10 -12.54 -62.62 20.56
CA SER A 10 -13.84 -63.24 20.43
C SER A 10 -14.74 -62.97 21.67
N VAL A 11 -16.03 -63.03 21.45
CA VAL A 11 -17.26 -63.14 22.26
C VAL A 11 -17.38 -64.47 23.01
N PRO A 12 -18.43 -64.81 23.85
CA PRO A 12 -19.26 -64.25 24.93
C PRO A 12 -19.31 -65.29 26.17
N PRO A 13 -20.44 -65.60 26.89
CA PRO A 13 -21.79 -65.13 27.13
C PRO A 13 -22.33 -65.18 28.59
N GLU A 14 -23.63 -64.74 28.74
CA GLU A 14 -24.73 -65.26 29.61
C GLU A 14 -24.70 -65.15 31.14
N ALA A 15 -25.74 -64.62 31.82
CA ALA A 15 -27.03 -65.22 32.16
C ALA A 15 -27.93 -64.34 33.07
N THR A 16 -29.23 -64.32 32.78
CA THR A 16 -30.37 -63.88 33.60
C THR A 16 -30.84 -65.01 34.56
N PRO A 17 -31.97 -64.92 35.38
CA PRO A 17 -32.80 -63.88 35.96
C PRO A 17 -33.19 -64.16 37.47
N PRO A 18 -34.35 -63.87 38.14
CA PRO A 18 -35.48 -63.01 37.92
C PRO A 18 -36.05 -62.30 39.20
N GLY A 19 -37.02 -61.39 39.03
CA GLY A 19 -38.16 -61.39 39.94
C GLY A 19 -38.61 -60.08 40.60
N SER A 20 -39.80 -59.66 40.23
CA SER A 20 -40.95 -59.06 40.94
C SER A 20 -41.21 -57.58 40.83
N ALA A 21 -42.40 -57.33 40.28
CA ALA A 21 -43.14 -56.04 40.11
C ALA A 21 -44.02 -55.69 41.35
N PRO A 22 -44.91 -54.69 41.25
CA PRO A 22 -44.78 -53.21 41.12
C PRO A 22 -45.50 -52.53 42.34
N PRO A 23 -45.96 -51.32 42.40
CA PRO A 23 -46.15 -50.17 41.50
C PRO A 23 -45.85 -48.76 42.09
N THR A 24 -45.81 -47.77 41.34
CA THR A 24 -46.62 -46.51 41.38
C THR A 24 -46.05 -45.43 40.44
N SER A 25 -46.98 -44.81 39.79
CA SER A 25 -46.86 -43.79 38.79
C SER A 25 -46.04 -42.53 39.20
N ALA A 26 -45.07 -42.20 38.37
CA ALA A 26 -44.47 -40.86 38.30
C ALA A 26 -44.52 -40.37 36.85
N PRO A 27 -44.63 -39.08 36.59
CA PRO A 27 -44.84 -38.54 35.26
C PRO A 27 -43.62 -38.72 34.33
N PRO A 28 -43.81 -38.76 33.01
CA PRO A 28 -42.74 -39.10 32.09
C PRO A 28 -41.65 -38.02 32.07
N PRO A 29 -40.37 -38.46 32.00
CA PRO A 29 -39.26 -37.54 31.89
C PRO A 29 -39.26 -36.82 30.53
N ALA A 30 -39.02 -35.51 30.56
CA ALA A 30 -38.87 -34.66 29.39
C ALA A 30 -37.80 -35.25 28.46
N THR A 31 -38.18 -35.50 27.22
CA THR A 31 -37.26 -35.90 26.14
C THR A 31 -36.13 -34.91 26.01
N PRO A 32 -34.88 -35.35 25.96
CA PRO A 32 -33.72 -34.44 25.73
C PRO A 32 -33.92 -33.79 24.37
N ARG A 33 -34.08 -32.50 24.36
CA ARG A 33 -33.97 -31.67 23.12
C ARG A 33 -32.67 -32.03 22.45
N ARG A 34 -32.70 -32.78 21.34
CA ARG A 34 -31.59 -32.95 20.43
C ARG A 34 -31.06 -31.54 20.09
N ARG A 35 -29.87 -31.17 20.61
CA ARG A 35 -29.10 -30.03 20.12
C ARG A 35 -28.95 -30.24 18.62
N ARG A 36 -29.70 -29.50 17.81
CA ARG A 36 -29.43 -29.38 16.39
C ARG A 36 -27.99 -28.91 16.28
N ARG A 37 -27.10 -29.77 15.75
CA ARG A 37 -25.79 -29.37 15.28
C ARG A 37 -26.03 -28.12 14.41
N GLY A 38 -25.49 -26.98 14.83
CA GLY A 38 -25.65 -25.73 14.15
C GLY A 38 -25.06 -25.82 12.75
N GLY A 39 -25.86 -26.15 11.78
CA GLY A 39 -25.50 -25.97 10.38
C GLY A 39 -25.34 -24.46 10.12
N LEU A 40 -24.27 -24.09 9.42
CA LEU A 40 -24.09 -22.72 8.95
C LEU A 40 -25.38 -22.23 8.31
N SER A 41 -25.81 -21.02 8.66
CA SER A 41 -26.99 -20.40 8.04
C SER A 41 -26.77 -20.25 6.52
N ILE A 42 -27.86 -20.19 5.75
CA ILE A 42 -27.78 -19.92 4.30
C ILE A 42 -26.96 -18.65 4.03
N GLN A 43 -27.13 -17.65 4.90
CA GLN A 43 -26.33 -16.42 4.87
C GLN A 43 -24.83 -16.70 4.98
N SER A 44 -24.41 -17.50 5.98
CA SER A 44 -23.00 -17.82 6.18
C SER A 44 -22.45 -18.67 5.03
N LYS A 45 -23.25 -19.56 4.45
CA LYS A 45 -22.83 -20.37 3.29
C LYS A 45 -22.65 -19.54 2.04
N LEU A 46 -23.59 -18.65 1.71
CA LEU A 46 -23.51 -17.74 0.58
C LEU A 46 -22.33 -16.76 0.74
N LEU A 47 -22.16 -16.22 1.94
CA LEU A 47 -21.08 -15.29 2.25
C LEU A 47 -19.72 -15.98 2.14
N LEU A 48 -19.57 -17.20 2.66
CA LEU A 48 -18.36 -18.00 2.51
C LEU A 48 -18.07 -18.38 1.06
N MET A 49 -19.09 -18.70 0.28
CA MET A 49 -18.93 -19.03 -1.14
C MET A 49 -18.50 -17.80 -1.95
N LEU A 50 -19.17 -16.66 -1.81
CA LEU A 50 -18.82 -15.42 -2.50
C LEU A 50 -17.42 -14.93 -2.09
N LEU A 51 -17.11 -14.92 -0.80
CA LEU A 51 -15.80 -14.56 -0.29
C LEU A 51 -14.74 -15.55 -0.78
N GLY A 52 -15.00 -16.84 -0.73
CA GLY A 52 -14.06 -17.87 -1.17
C GLY A 52 -13.71 -17.75 -2.64
N VAL A 53 -14.71 -17.59 -3.52
CA VAL A 53 -14.49 -17.42 -4.96
C VAL A 53 -13.75 -16.12 -5.25
N SER A 54 -14.15 -15.02 -4.61
CA SER A 54 -13.51 -13.71 -4.82
C SER A 54 -12.07 -13.69 -4.34
N ILE A 55 -11.79 -14.20 -3.12
CA ILE A 55 -10.43 -14.28 -2.59
C ILE A 55 -9.56 -15.20 -3.45
N PHE A 56 -10.08 -16.36 -3.85
CA PHE A 56 -9.37 -17.29 -4.73
C PHE A 56 -9.03 -16.65 -6.08
N SER A 57 -10.00 -16.00 -6.73
CA SER A 57 -9.79 -15.31 -8.01
C SER A 57 -8.74 -14.21 -7.90
N VAL A 58 -8.82 -13.38 -6.88
CA VAL A 58 -7.86 -12.28 -6.65
C VAL A 58 -6.46 -12.82 -6.34
N LEU A 59 -6.38 -13.91 -5.57
CA LEU A 59 -5.11 -14.54 -5.22
C LEU A 59 -4.44 -15.15 -6.45
N VAL A 60 -5.19 -15.87 -7.29
CA VAL A 60 -4.69 -16.44 -8.55
C VAL A 60 -4.22 -15.33 -9.50
N THR A 61 -5.03 -14.29 -9.70
CA THR A 61 -4.65 -13.16 -10.56
C THR A 61 -3.43 -12.43 -10.02
N GLY A 62 -3.35 -12.28 -8.69
CA GLY A 62 -2.21 -11.64 -8.01
C GLY A 62 -0.91 -12.43 -8.20
N VAL A 63 -0.95 -13.76 -8.03
CA VAL A 63 0.22 -14.61 -8.25
C VAL A 63 0.68 -14.58 -9.71
N ILE A 64 -0.25 -14.70 -10.66
CA ILE A 64 0.07 -14.62 -12.10
C ILE A 64 0.67 -13.23 -12.41
N GLY A 65 0.07 -12.16 -11.91
CA GLY A 65 0.57 -10.80 -12.11
C GLY A 65 1.98 -10.60 -11.54
N TYR A 66 2.25 -11.13 -10.35
CA TYR A 66 3.57 -11.08 -9.72
C TYR A 66 4.63 -11.82 -10.53
N VAL A 67 4.34 -13.06 -10.94
CA VAL A 67 5.28 -13.88 -11.73
C VAL A 67 5.59 -13.18 -13.06
N ASN A 68 4.56 -12.76 -13.79
CA ASN A 68 4.73 -12.08 -15.07
C ASN A 68 5.48 -10.74 -14.93
N ALA A 69 5.20 -9.96 -13.89
CA ALA A 69 5.90 -8.70 -13.65
C ALA A 69 7.37 -8.93 -13.33
N THR A 70 7.69 -9.93 -12.48
CA THR A 70 9.08 -10.26 -12.12
C THR A 70 9.87 -10.76 -13.33
N ASP A 71 9.27 -11.65 -14.13
CA ASP A 71 9.92 -12.17 -15.34
C ASP A 71 10.13 -11.07 -16.39
N SER A 72 9.15 -10.18 -16.59
CA SER A 72 9.27 -9.06 -17.51
C SER A 72 10.35 -8.05 -17.07
N LEU A 73 10.43 -7.75 -15.77
CA LEU A 73 11.46 -6.86 -15.22
C LEU A 73 12.86 -7.48 -15.35
N LYS A 74 12.99 -8.78 -15.07
CA LYS A 74 14.23 -9.52 -15.26
C LYS A 74 14.70 -9.48 -16.72
N GLU A 75 13.79 -9.76 -17.65
CA GLU A 75 14.09 -9.71 -19.07
C GLU A 75 14.48 -8.30 -19.52
N ALA A 76 13.76 -7.28 -19.07
CA ALA A 76 14.06 -5.88 -19.35
C ALA A 76 15.44 -5.47 -18.82
N ALA A 77 15.77 -5.81 -17.57
CA ALA A 77 17.06 -5.52 -16.96
C ALA A 77 18.21 -6.24 -17.69
N LEU A 78 18.05 -7.52 -18.02
CA LEU A 78 19.06 -8.28 -18.79
C LEU A 78 19.22 -7.72 -20.21
N LYS A 79 18.16 -7.30 -20.87
CA LYS A 79 18.24 -6.66 -22.19
C LYS A 79 18.96 -5.32 -22.11
N GLN A 80 18.68 -4.52 -21.08
CA GLN A 80 19.38 -3.25 -20.85
C GLN A 80 20.86 -3.47 -20.59
N LEU A 81 21.21 -4.39 -19.68
CA LEU A 81 22.62 -4.72 -19.42
C LEU A 81 23.34 -5.23 -20.67
N THR A 82 22.63 -6.03 -21.50
CA THR A 82 23.18 -6.51 -22.79
C THR A 82 23.46 -5.34 -23.72
N SER A 83 22.53 -4.40 -23.85
CA SER A 83 22.71 -3.22 -24.71
C SER A 83 23.88 -2.32 -24.21
N VAL A 84 23.95 -2.10 -22.90
CA VAL A 84 25.07 -1.32 -22.31
C VAL A 84 26.41 -2.05 -22.53
N ARG A 85 26.46 -3.37 -22.30
CA ARG A 85 27.66 -4.17 -22.58
C ARG A 85 28.08 -4.06 -24.04
N GLU A 86 27.15 -4.20 -24.98
CA GLU A 86 27.45 -4.12 -26.43
C GLU A 86 27.97 -2.73 -26.81
N THR A 87 27.35 -1.68 -26.29
CA THR A 87 27.81 -0.31 -26.53
C THR A 87 29.23 -0.10 -26.01
N ARG A 88 29.51 -0.57 -24.78
CA ARG A 88 30.86 -0.43 -24.19
C ARG A 88 31.92 -1.32 -24.86
N ALA A 89 31.51 -2.54 -25.27
CA ALA A 89 32.41 -3.40 -26.06
C ALA A 89 32.81 -2.72 -27.35
N ALA A 90 31.84 -2.24 -28.12
CA ALA A 90 32.15 -1.55 -29.39
C ALA A 90 32.94 -0.25 -29.20
N GLU A 91 32.75 0.46 -28.09
CA GLU A 91 33.49 1.69 -27.76
C GLU A 91 34.95 1.38 -27.43
N ILE A 92 35.22 0.38 -26.58
CA ILE A 92 36.60 0.01 -26.23
C ILE A 92 37.31 -0.64 -27.38
N GLU A 93 36.69 -1.51 -28.18
CA GLU A 93 37.26 -2.09 -29.38
C GLU A 93 37.66 -1.01 -30.40
N ARG A 94 36.82 0.03 -30.56
CA ARG A 94 37.12 1.20 -31.40
C ARG A 94 38.30 2.00 -30.86
N VAL A 95 38.37 2.17 -29.53
CA VAL A 95 39.58 2.85 -28.93
C VAL A 95 40.83 2.12 -29.28
N PHE A 96 40.89 0.81 -29.10
CA PHE A 96 42.08 0.02 -29.47
C PHE A 96 42.36 0.03 -30.97
N ALA A 97 41.36 -0.04 -31.82
CA ALA A 97 41.52 0.08 -33.28
C ALA A 97 42.10 1.45 -33.67
N ASN A 98 41.62 2.54 -33.06
CA ASN A 98 42.12 3.88 -33.29
C ASN A 98 43.58 4.04 -32.78
N VAL A 99 43.88 3.53 -31.59
CA VAL A 99 45.24 3.54 -31.05
C VAL A 99 46.19 2.79 -31.96
N ARG A 100 45.84 1.59 -32.41
CA ARG A 100 46.66 0.82 -33.34
C ARG A 100 46.92 1.57 -34.66
N SER A 101 45.89 2.18 -35.21
CA SER A 101 46.01 2.98 -36.42
C SER A 101 46.91 4.19 -36.20
N ALA A 102 46.77 4.87 -35.06
CA ALA A 102 47.65 6.00 -34.72
C ALA A 102 49.12 5.57 -34.52
N VAL A 103 49.34 4.41 -33.92
CA VAL A 103 50.68 3.85 -33.70
C VAL A 103 51.33 3.49 -35.03
N VAL A 104 50.62 2.85 -35.97
CA VAL A 104 51.13 2.55 -37.32
C VAL A 104 51.43 3.84 -38.10
N LEU A 105 50.53 4.83 -38.07
CA LEU A 105 50.78 6.12 -38.71
C LEU A 105 51.99 6.86 -38.10
N GLY A 106 52.11 6.78 -36.77
CA GLY A 106 53.26 7.35 -36.06
C GLY A 106 54.57 6.68 -36.40
N SER A 107 54.60 5.33 -36.43
CA SER A 107 55.82 4.58 -36.71
C SER A 107 56.25 4.65 -38.17
N SER A 108 55.36 4.79 -39.11
CA SER A 108 55.59 4.92 -40.54
C SER A 108 55.85 6.37 -41.00
N ASN A 109 55.72 7.35 -40.09
CA ASN A 109 56.02 8.75 -40.42
C ASN A 109 57.49 9.00 -40.64
N GLN A 110 57.83 9.82 -41.64
CA GLN A 110 59.20 10.15 -41.95
C GLN A 110 59.95 10.70 -40.75
N SER A 111 59.31 11.53 -39.90
CA SER A 111 59.93 12.06 -38.68
C SER A 111 60.33 10.96 -37.69
N ALA A 112 59.56 9.88 -37.58
CA ALA A 112 59.94 8.74 -36.71
C ALA A 112 61.11 7.92 -37.29
N ILE A 113 61.07 7.74 -38.62
CA ILE A 113 62.19 7.03 -39.34
C ILE A 113 63.45 7.78 -39.18
N ASP A 114 63.50 9.10 -39.47
CA ASP A 114 64.68 9.95 -39.35
C ASP A 114 65.15 10.07 -37.87
N ALA A 115 64.14 10.18 -36.94
CA ALA A 115 64.48 10.18 -35.50
C ALA A 115 65.10 8.85 -35.05
N SER A 116 64.57 7.70 -35.56
CA SER A 116 65.16 6.39 -35.25
C SER A 116 66.62 6.29 -35.66
N ALA A 117 67.00 6.75 -36.87
CA ALA A 117 68.37 6.79 -37.31
C ALA A 117 69.19 7.74 -36.45
N ALA A 118 68.74 8.96 -36.25
CA ALA A 118 69.47 9.99 -35.49
C ALA A 118 69.67 9.58 -34.00
N PHE A 119 68.66 9.04 -33.31
CA PHE A 119 68.84 8.57 -31.94
C PHE A 119 69.69 7.30 -31.84
N ASN A 120 69.62 6.39 -32.79
CA ASN A 120 70.50 5.20 -32.82
C ASN A 120 71.98 5.60 -32.93
N ASP A 121 72.31 6.48 -33.88
CA ASP A 121 73.64 6.96 -34.07
C ASP A 121 74.17 7.76 -32.87
N ALA A 122 73.32 8.62 -32.32
CA ALA A 122 73.65 9.43 -31.15
C ALA A 122 73.85 8.57 -29.89
N PHE A 123 73.02 7.56 -29.68
CA PHE A 123 73.05 6.61 -28.56
C PHE A 123 74.35 5.80 -28.60
N ALA A 124 74.77 5.31 -29.76
CA ALA A 124 76.01 4.58 -29.94
C ALA A 124 77.25 5.43 -29.56
N GLN A 125 77.25 6.73 -29.86
CA GLN A 125 78.29 7.65 -29.46
C GLN A 125 78.37 7.84 -27.94
N LEU A 126 77.25 7.81 -27.24
CA LEU A 126 77.20 7.94 -25.78
C LEU A 126 77.76 6.73 -25.05
N GLY A 127 77.84 5.56 -25.68
CA GLY A 127 78.36 4.35 -25.07
C GLY A 127 79.87 4.49 -24.63
N THR A 128 80.61 5.46 -25.20
CA THR A 128 81.96 5.75 -24.83
C THR A 128 82.14 7.10 -24.09
N ALA A 129 81.04 7.79 -23.84
CA ALA A 129 81.07 9.08 -23.17
C ALA A 129 81.32 8.93 -21.66
N MET A 130 82.25 9.72 -21.17
CA MET A 130 82.59 9.74 -19.74
C MET A 130 81.60 10.59 -18.98
N LEU A 131 80.86 9.96 -17.99
CA LEU A 131 79.97 10.67 -17.11
C LEU A 131 80.74 11.42 -16.02
N PRO A 132 80.59 12.73 -15.86
CA PRO A 132 81.18 13.47 -14.74
C PRO A 132 80.84 12.86 -13.39
N PRO A 133 81.74 12.73 -12.41
CA PRO A 133 81.46 12.09 -11.11
C PRO A 133 80.29 12.71 -10.36
N ALA A 134 80.14 14.02 -10.45
CA ALA A 134 78.94 14.70 -9.81
C ALA A 134 77.60 14.29 -10.43
N ARG A 135 77.58 13.96 -11.73
CA ARG A 135 76.37 13.47 -12.40
C ARG A 135 76.08 12.03 -12.04
N SER A 136 77.15 11.18 -11.95
CA SER A 136 76.95 9.80 -11.46
C SER A 136 76.45 9.79 -10.06
N GLN A 137 76.98 10.54 -9.14
CA GLN A 137 76.52 10.65 -7.77
C GLN A 137 75.08 11.17 -7.68
N ALA A 138 74.65 12.14 -8.50
CA ALA A 138 73.30 12.63 -8.57
C ALA A 138 72.31 11.58 -9.10
N LEU A 139 72.74 10.75 -10.05
CA LEU A 139 71.96 9.64 -10.56
C LEU A 139 71.73 8.54 -9.49
N ASP A 140 72.84 8.17 -8.79
CA ASP A 140 72.74 7.20 -7.69
C ASP A 140 71.80 7.69 -6.58
N ALA A 141 71.95 8.97 -6.20
CA ALA A 141 71.03 9.60 -5.23
C ALA A 141 69.55 9.65 -5.72
N PHE A 142 69.36 9.89 -7.02
CA PHE A 142 68.00 9.84 -7.58
C PHE A 142 67.40 8.45 -7.42
N TYR A 143 68.07 7.40 -7.71
CA TYR A 143 67.60 6.05 -7.55
C TYR A 143 67.40 5.70 -6.08
N ALA A 144 68.35 6.01 -5.19
CA ALA A 144 68.27 5.67 -3.77
C ALA A 144 67.21 6.48 -3.00
N ASP A 145 67.08 7.78 -3.28
CA ASP A 145 66.29 8.69 -2.45
C ASP A 145 65.01 9.08 -3.10
N THR A 146 64.78 8.84 -4.40
CA THR A 146 63.60 9.28 -5.13
C THR A 146 62.84 8.13 -5.77
N PHE A 147 63.47 7.42 -6.71
CA PHE A 147 62.73 6.42 -7.51
C PHE A 147 62.38 5.17 -6.72
N VAL A 148 63.39 4.53 -6.05
CA VAL A 148 63.10 3.29 -5.29
C VAL A 148 62.16 3.51 -4.14
N PRO A 149 62.29 4.55 -3.32
CA PRO A 149 61.26 4.80 -2.27
C PRO A 149 59.87 5.08 -2.82
N ALA A 150 59.76 5.72 -3.98
CA ALA A 150 58.46 5.95 -4.63
C ALA A 150 57.86 4.65 -5.19
N LEU A 151 58.72 3.77 -5.75
CA LEU A 151 58.34 2.45 -6.25
C LEU A 151 57.89 1.52 -5.10
N ASP A 152 58.68 1.43 -4.02
CA ASP A 152 58.40 0.61 -2.84
C ASP A 152 57.06 0.99 -2.20
N LYS A 153 56.75 2.26 -2.14
CA LYS A 153 55.48 2.74 -1.62
C LYS A 153 54.28 2.21 -2.39
N ARG A 154 54.46 1.90 -3.68
CA ARG A 154 53.41 1.39 -4.58
C ARG A 154 53.58 -0.09 -4.92
N SER A 155 54.65 -0.75 -4.47
CA SER A 155 54.95 -2.16 -4.72
C SER A 155 54.72 -3.00 -3.46
N GLU A 156 54.58 -4.32 -3.62
CA GLU A 156 54.64 -5.29 -2.54
C GLU A 156 56.07 -5.75 -2.27
N ASN A 157 56.95 -5.51 -3.24
CA ASN A 157 58.36 -5.87 -3.15
C ASN A 157 59.17 -4.68 -2.67
N THR A 158 60.25 -4.95 -2.01
CA THR A 158 61.29 -3.96 -1.69
C THR A 158 62.39 -4.11 -2.71
N TYR A 159 62.80 -3.01 -3.28
CA TYR A 159 63.80 -2.97 -4.34
C TYR A 159 65.14 -2.35 -3.87
N SER A 160 66.22 -2.66 -4.57
CA SER A 160 67.51 -2.01 -4.37
C SER A 160 67.85 -1.07 -5.54
N ALA A 161 68.38 0.06 -5.26
CA ALA A 161 68.83 1.03 -6.28
C ALA A 161 69.81 0.43 -7.27
N ASP A 162 70.72 -0.41 -6.79
CA ASP A 162 71.74 -1.06 -7.61
C ASP A 162 71.16 -1.91 -8.77
N GLY A 163 69.96 -2.41 -8.60
CA GLY A 163 69.27 -3.19 -9.63
C GLY A 163 68.66 -2.36 -10.77
N PHE A 164 68.57 -1.03 -10.62
CA PHE A 164 67.93 -0.13 -11.57
C PHE A 164 68.92 0.89 -12.18
N THR A 165 69.96 1.26 -11.46
CA THR A 165 70.98 2.27 -11.95
C THR A 165 71.61 1.78 -13.25
N PRO A 166 71.41 2.49 -14.37
CA PRO A 166 71.98 2.08 -15.64
C PRO A 166 73.48 2.39 -15.72
N GLU A 167 74.15 1.77 -16.68
CA GLU A 167 75.53 2.04 -17.02
C GLU A 167 75.65 2.67 -18.42
N GLY A 168 76.81 3.16 -18.78
CA GLY A 168 77.16 3.66 -20.12
C GLY A 168 76.22 4.77 -20.63
N ALA A 169 75.69 4.62 -21.84
CA ALA A 169 74.79 5.60 -22.48
C ALA A 169 73.55 5.85 -21.64
N GLY A 170 73.03 4.82 -21.00
CA GLY A 170 71.80 4.95 -20.10
C GLY A 170 72.14 5.84 -18.91
N ALA A 171 73.22 5.63 -18.20
CA ALA A 171 73.66 6.48 -17.11
C ALA A 171 73.87 7.93 -17.54
N TYR A 172 74.49 8.12 -18.70
CA TYR A 172 74.67 9.45 -19.28
C TYR A 172 73.32 10.14 -19.49
N LEU A 173 72.37 9.53 -20.23
CA LEU A 173 71.08 10.11 -20.56
C LEU A 173 70.24 10.40 -19.32
N GLN A 174 70.17 9.42 -18.42
CA GLN A 174 69.34 9.60 -17.22
C GLN A 174 69.91 10.66 -16.27
N SER A 175 71.27 10.84 -16.23
CA SER A 175 71.82 11.90 -15.39
C SER A 175 71.50 13.31 -15.86
N TYR A 176 71.18 13.47 -17.15
CA TYR A 176 70.90 14.77 -17.77
C TYR A 176 69.42 14.97 -17.98
N TYR A 177 68.61 13.91 -18.24
CA TYR A 177 67.22 14.01 -18.67
C TYR A 177 66.21 13.38 -17.71
N THR A 178 66.59 12.49 -16.78
CA THR A 178 65.71 11.82 -15.83
C THR A 178 65.88 12.34 -14.40
N ALA A 179 67.12 12.17 -13.87
CA ALA A 179 67.42 12.48 -12.46
C ALA A 179 67.18 13.94 -12.06
N PRO A 180 67.40 14.96 -12.90
CA PRO A 180 67.15 16.35 -12.55
C PRO A 180 65.70 16.70 -12.31
N TYR A 181 64.80 15.95 -12.89
CA TYR A 181 63.37 16.20 -12.83
C TYR A 181 62.61 15.45 -11.69
N LYS A 182 63.31 14.49 -11.04
CA LYS A 182 62.76 13.79 -9.84
C LYS A 182 61.34 13.31 -9.99
N LEU A 183 60.96 12.65 -11.10
CA LEU A 183 59.63 12.17 -11.44
C LEU A 183 58.60 13.27 -11.80
N ASP A 184 59.06 14.49 -12.08
CA ASP A 184 58.24 15.55 -12.67
C ASP A 184 58.21 15.37 -14.20
N TYR A 185 57.38 14.46 -14.67
CA TYR A 185 57.29 14.05 -16.07
C TYR A 185 56.88 15.20 -17.01
N ASP A 186 56.04 16.13 -16.52
CA ASP A 186 55.65 17.30 -17.32
C ASP A 186 56.80 18.23 -17.64
N LYS A 187 57.75 18.36 -16.73
CA LYS A 187 58.99 19.10 -17.01
C LYS A 187 59.96 18.30 -17.86
N ALA A 188 60.02 16.99 -17.64
CA ALA A 188 60.95 16.13 -18.40
C ALA A 188 60.60 16.06 -19.89
N ILE A 189 59.25 15.93 -20.23
CA ILE A 189 58.78 15.90 -21.61
C ILE A 189 59.13 17.22 -22.36
N ALA A 190 59.06 18.35 -21.65
CA ALA A 190 59.37 19.68 -22.22
C ALA A 190 60.84 19.94 -22.46
N GLN A 191 61.70 19.08 -21.90
CA GLN A 191 63.20 19.26 -22.05
C GLN A 191 63.63 18.81 -23.42
N THR A 192 64.05 19.76 -24.23
CA THR A 192 64.53 19.51 -25.60
C THR A 192 66.06 19.43 -25.71
N ASP A 193 66.82 20.20 -24.90
CA ASP A 193 68.31 20.20 -24.89
C ASP A 193 68.82 20.41 -23.46
N ALA A 194 69.61 19.50 -22.95
CA ALA A 194 70.24 19.59 -21.62
C ALA A 194 71.51 20.46 -21.61
N GLY A 195 71.91 20.99 -22.73
CA GLY A 195 73.14 21.84 -22.88
C GLY A 195 74.43 21.07 -22.67
N ASP A 196 74.44 19.76 -22.89
CA ASP A 196 75.60 18.86 -22.71
C ASP A 196 76.41 18.72 -23.96
N GLY A 197 75.96 19.29 -25.09
CA GLY A 197 76.62 19.27 -26.38
C GLY A 197 76.65 17.89 -27.06
N SER A 198 75.90 16.91 -26.59
CA SER A 198 75.82 15.58 -27.17
C SER A 198 74.99 15.56 -28.47
N ALA A 199 75.32 14.63 -29.36
CA ALA A 199 74.55 14.37 -30.56
C ALA A 199 73.12 13.95 -30.20
N TRP A 200 72.94 13.31 -29.04
CA TRP A 200 71.61 12.92 -28.55
C TRP A 200 70.74 14.15 -28.20
N SER A 201 71.33 15.13 -27.51
CA SER A 201 70.64 16.38 -27.20
C SER A 201 70.27 17.14 -28.47
N ALA A 202 71.12 17.14 -29.49
CA ALA A 202 70.76 17.70 -30.79
C ALA A 202 69.63 16.97 -31.49
N ALA A 203 69.63 15.64 -31.47
CA ALA A 203 68.55 14.83 -31.99
C ALA A 203 67.24 15.07 -31.18
N ASN A 204 67.28 15.15 -29.84
CA ASN A 204 66.18 15.44 -29.00
C ASN A 204 65.58 16.83 -29.27
N ALA A 205 66.47 17.85 -29.46
CA ALA A 205 65.94 19.19 -29.81
C ALA A 205 65.23 19.20 -31.16
N GLN A 206 65.67 18.37 -32.10
CA GLN A 206 64.98 18.26 -33.40
C GLN A 206 63.70 17.48 -33.40
N TYR A 207 63.65 16.34 -32.73
CA TYR A 207 62.55 15.37 -32.86
C TYR A 207 61.62 15.27 -31.64
N ASN A 208 61.98 15.80 -30.47
CA ASN A 208 61.17 15.70 -29.26
C ASN A 208 59.73 16.21 -29.45
N HIS A 209 59.58 17.32 -30.18
CA HIS A 209 58.30 17.92 -30.44
C HIS A 209 57.38 16.97 -31.18
N TYR A 210 57.86 16.19 -32.13
CA TYR A 210 57.09 15.19 -32.84
C TYR A 210 56.45 14.14 -31.86
N PHE A 211 57.23 13.56 -30.98
CA PHE A 211 56.78 12.54 -30.04
C PHE A 211 55.99 13.12 -28.90
N SER A 212 56.35 14.30 -28.38
CA SER A 212 55.58 14.97 -27.34
C SER A 212 54.17 15.34 -27.81
N ASP A 213 54.03 15.75 -29.07
CA ASP A 213 52.72 16.02 -29.68
C ASP A 213 51.90 14.76 -29.85
N LEU A 214 52.52 13.64 -30.27
CA LEU A 214 51.82 12.37 -30.33
C LEU A 214 51.32 11.93 -28.97
N VAL A 215 52.14 12.03 -27.92
CA VAL A 215 51.82 11.66 -26.56
C VAL A 215 50.67 12.55 -26.02
N THR A 216 50.81 13.86 -26.14
CA THR A 216 49.85 14.80 -25.56
C THR A 216 48.51 14.83 -26.31
N ASN A 217 48.54 14.89 -27.66
CA ASN A 217 47.34 15.00 -28.47
C ASN A 217 46.53 13.68 -28.55
N LEU A 218 47.19 12.54 -28.43
CA LEU A 218 46.61 11.21 -28.46
C LEU A 218 46.35 10.62 -27.05
N ASN A 219 46.75 11.36 -26.02
CA ASN A 219 46.58 10.97 -24.61
C ASN A 219 47.27 9.64 -24.27
N PHE A 220 48.53 9.49 -24.70
CA PHE A 220 49.39 8.39 -24.26
C PHE A 220 50.17 8.78 -23.00
N ASP A 221 50.58 7.80 -22.19
CA ASP A 221 51.42 8.03 -21.01
C ASP A 221 52.90 8.19 -21.38
N ASP A 222 53.39 7.52 -22.43
CA ASP A 222 54.73 7.70 -22.97
C ASP A 222 54.82 7.20 -24.42
N ALA A 223 55.91 7.59 -25.10
CA ALA A 223 56.34 7.05 -26.36
C ALA A 223 57.84 6.73 -26.29
N LEU A 224 58.17 5.46 -26.48
CA LEU A 224 59.52 4.96 -26.47
C LEU A 224 59.98 4.61 -27.90
N LEU A 225 61.21 5.03 -28.28
CA LEU A 225 61.81 4.56 -29.46
C LEU A 225 62.97 3.60 -29.06
N LEU A 226 62.89 2.38 -29.59
CA LEU A 226 63.90 1.33 -29.32
C LEU A 226 64.72 1.05 -30.58
N ASN A 227 66.00 0.79 -30.44
CA ASN A 227 66.82 0.33 -31.54
C ASN A 227 66.65 -1.19 -31.79
N THR A 228 67.23 -1.74 -32.79
CA THR A 228 67.16 -3.18 -33.12
C THR A 228 67.93 -4.07 -32.15
N GLN A 229 68.68 -3.52 -31.22
CA GLN A 229 69.39 -4.21 -30.15
C GLN A 229 68.61 -4.26 -28.84
N GLY A 230 67.46 -3.55 -28.77
CA GLY A 230 66.57 -3.50 -27.59
C GLY A 230 66.89 -2.36 -26.63
N ASP A 231 67.75 -1.42 -27.00
CA ASP A 231 68.01 -0.23 -26.19
C ASP A 231 66.89 0.80 -26.41
N VAL A 232 66.39 1.37 -25.32
CA VAL A 232 65.43 2.50 -25.34
C VAL A 232 66.21 3.77 -25.64
N VAL A 233 66.33 4.10 -26.93
CA VAL A 233 67.14 5.23 -27.39
C VAL A 233 66.48 6.58 -27.21
N TYR A 234 65.16 6.59 -27.01
CA TYR A 234 64.36 7.77 -26.70
C TYR A 234 63.11 7.39 -25.85
N SER A 235 62.73 8.25 -24.93
CA SER A 235 61.47 8.28 -24.22
C SER A 235 60.95 9.71 -24.24
N ALA A 236 59.64 9.91 -24.49
CA ALA A 236 59.07 11.24 -24.46
C ALA A 236 59.08 11.85 -23.06
N TYR A 237 58.82 11.09 -22.05
CA TYR A 237 58.85 11.51 -20.65
C TYR A 237 60.19 11.35 -19.96
N LYS A 238 61.17 10.83 -20.69
CA LYS A 238 62.54 10.64 -20.17
C LYS A 238 62.54 9.83 -18.86
N GLY A 239 61.74 8.75 -18.83
CA GLY A 239 61.58 7.86 -17.67
C GLY A 239 62.91 7.11 -17.32
N THR A 240 62.78 6.26 -16.27
CA THR A 240 63.94 5.44 -15.83
C THR A 240 64.27 4.29 -16.81
N ASP A 241 63.46 4.08 -17.81
CA ASP A 241 63.67 3.17 -18.95
C ASP A 241 64.58 3.78 -20.04
N LEU A 242 64.69 5.11 -20.11
CA LEU A 242 65.55 5.78 -21.10
C LEU A 242 66.98 5.27 -21.01
N GLY A 243 67.53 4.77 -22.11
CA GLY A 243 68.86 4.26 -22.22
C GLY A 243 69.06 2.86 -21.61
N THR A 244 68.02 2.20 -21.12
CA THR A 244 68.07 0.80 -20.67
C THR A 244 67.75 -0.15 -21.83
N ASN A 245 68.22 -1.40 -21.72
CA ASN A 245 67.95 -2.43 -22.71
C ASN A 245 66.79 -3.33 -22.26
N VAL A 246 65.77 -3.44 -23.09
CA VAL A 246 64.57 -4.23 -22.74
C VAL A 246 64.77 -5.75 -22.74
N LEU A 247 65.91 -6.23 -23.31
CA LEU A 247 66.23 -7.66 -23.37
C LEU A 247 67.18 -8.10 -22.24
N THR A 248 68.06 -7.21 -21.77
CA THR A 248 69.09 -7.54 -20.81
C THR A 248 69.11 -6.68 -19.56
N GLY A 249 68.47 -5.51 -19.61
CA GLY A 249 68.44 -4.53 -18.53
C GLY A 249 67.39 -4.87 -17.40
N PRO A 250 67.19 -3.91 -16.51
CA PRO A 250 66.32 -4.10 -15.32
C PRO A 250 64.92 -4.43 -15.68
N TYR A 251 64.41 -4.08 -16.85
CA TYR A 251 63.03 -4.25 -17.28
C TYR A 251 62.84 -5.40 -18.29
N LYS A 252 63.80 -6.32 -18.40
CA LYS A 252 63.81 -7.43 -19.37
C LYS A 252 62.64 -8.41 -19.23
N ASN A 253 61.96 -8.47 -18.07
CA ASN A 253 60.84 -9.32 -17.82
C ASN A 253 59.50 -8.62 -18.05
N SER A 254 59.50 -7.41 -18.63
CA SER A 254 58.29 -6.66 -18.93
C SER A 254 57.54 -7.22 -20.14
N LEU A 255 56.24 -6.93 -20.23
CA LEU A 255 55.49 -7.23 -21.46
C LEU A 255 55.93 -6.37 -22.64
N LEU A 256 56.52 -5.20 -22.39
CA LEU A 256 57.20 -4.43 -23.43
C LEU A 256 58.35 -5.24 -24.09
N SER A 257 59.18 -5.92 -23.30
CA SER A 257 60.24 -6.81 -23.82
C SER A 257 59.68 -7.90 -24.72
N THR A 258 58.55 -8.51 -24.28
CA THR A 258 57.88 -9.57 -25.05
C THR A 258 57.30 -9.02 -26.37
N ALA A 259 56.61 -7.87 -26.31
CA ALA A 259 56.01 -7.22 -27.49
C ALA A 259 57.10 -6.77 -28.47
N TYR A 260 58.20 -6.20 -27.96
CA TYR A 260 59.35 -5.85 -28.77
C TYR A 260 59.93 -7.05 -29.55
N GLN A 261 60.13 -8.19 -28.87
CA GLN A 261 60.61 -9.42 -29.52
C GLN A 261 59.63 -9.92 -30.59
N GLN A 262 58.34 -9.85 -30.30
CA GLN A 262 57.28 -10.24 -31.26
C GLN A 262 57.28 -9.36 -32.51
N VAL A 263 57.42 -8.03 -32.35
CA VAL A 263 57.46 -7.08 -33.45
C VAL A 263 58.68 -7.31 -34.35
N LEU A 264 59.82 -7.64 -33.77
CA LEU A 264 61.02 -7.97 -34.55
C LEU A 264 60.86 -9.19 -35.45
N THR A 265 59.93 -10.10 -35.11
CA THR A 265 59.66 -11.30 -35.93
C THR A 265 58.60 -11.05 -37.00
N THR A 266 58.02 -9.88 -37.06
CA THR A 266 57.04 -9.53 -38.08
C THR A 266 57.72 -9.19 -39.40
N ASN A 267 57.11 -9.58 -40.52
CA ASN A 267 57.67 -9.31 -41.85
C ASN A 267 57.13 -8.04 -42.52
N THR A 268 56.33 -7.27 -41.78
CA THR A 268 55.64 -6.06 -42.29
C THR A 268 55.89 -4.88 -41.35
N LEU A 269 56.08 -3.68 -41.91
CA LEU A 269 56.28 -2.45 -41.15
C LEU A 269 54.93 -1.83 -40.60
N ASP A 270 53.79 -2.38 -40.98
CA ASP A 270 52.48 -1.98 -40.51
C ASP A 270 51.93 -2.88 -39.38
N ALA A 271 52.77 -3.83 -38.95
CA ALA A 271 52.38 -4.71 -37.85
C ALA A 271 52.30 -3.95 -36.51
N THR A 272 51.38 -4.41 -35.68
CA THR A 272 51.28 -3.93 -34.28
C THR A 272 51.14 -5.10 -33.31
N VAL A 273 51.78 -4.99 -32.18
CA VAL A 273 51.59 -5.90 -31.03
C VAL A 273 51.02 -5.10 -29.86
N THR A 274 49.91 -5.58 -29.32
CA THR A 274 49.30 -5.00 -28.12
C THR A 274 49.47 -5.95 -26.95
N THR A 275 49.99 -5.45 -25.81
CA THR A 275 50.16 -6.25 -24.59
C THR A 275 48.92 -6.19 -23.71
N ASP A 276 48.77 -7.13 -22.80
CA ASP A 276 47.87 -6.98 -21.64
C ASP A 276 48.48 -5.96 -20.66
N PHE A 277 47.74 -5.59 -19.61
CA PHE A 277 48.27 -4.80 -18.52
C PHE A 277 49.41 -5.50 -17.80
N GLU A 278 50.48 -4.72 -17.52
CA GLU A 278 51.51 -5.08 -16.58
C GLU A 278 51.74 -3.97 -15.55
N ARG A 279 52.33 -4.31 -14.41
CA ARG A 279 52.85 -3.31 -13.47
C ARG A 279 54.21 -2.86 -13.91
N TYR A 280 54.25 -1.83 -14.75
CA TYR A 280 55.47 -1.35 -15.33
C TYR A 280 56.32 -0.57 -14.32
N LEU A 281 57.51 -1.09 -14.00
CA LEU A 281 58.32 -0.53 -12.92
C LEU A 281 58.78 0.90 -13.16
N PRO A 282 59.19 1.31 -14.40
CA PRO A 282 59.54 2.70 -14.68
C PRO A 282 58.41 3.68 -14.41
N SER A 283 57.15 3.27 -14.60
CA SER A 283 55.96 4.04 -14.25
C SER A 283 55.49 3.78 -12.80
N LEU A 284 56.45 3.46 -11.89
CA LEU A 284 56.17 3.18 -10.46
C LEU A 284 55.14 2.08 -10.21
N GLY A 285 55.09 1.08 -11.10
CA GLY A 285 54.16 -0.04 -11.00
C GLY A 285 52.69 0.34 -11.30
N VAL A 286 52.43 1.45 -11.95
CA VAL A 286 51.14 1.77 -12.53
C VAL A 286 50.78 0.76 -13.61
N PRO A 287 49.61 0.19 -13.65
CA PRO A 287 49.17 -0.72 -14.71
C PRO A 287 49.30 -0.05 -16.08
N THR A 288 50.02 -0.69 -16.99
CA THR A 288 50.40 -0.14 -18.29
C THR A 288 50.10 -1.14 -19.39
N ILE A 289 49.63 -0.67 -20.53
CA ILE A 289 49.50 -1.41 -21.79
C ILE A 289 50.46 -0.82 -22.79
N TRP A 290 51.10 -1.66 -23.57
CA TRP A 290 51.95 -1.24 -24.69
C TRP A 290 51.28 -1.56 -26.02
N VAL A 291 51.38 -0.63 -26.96
CA VAL A 291 51.14 -0.88 -28.37
C VAL A 291 52.40 -0.55 -29.12
N VAL A 292 52.97 -1.58 -29.74
CA VAL A 292 54.31 -1.56 -30.31
C VAL A 292 54.21 -1.79 -31.80
N SER A 293 54.98 -0.99 -32.58
CA SER A 293 55.03 -1.09 -34.04
C SER A 293 56.48 -0.93 -34.55
N PRO A 294 56.87 -1.63 -35.62
CA PRO A 294 58.19 -1.46 -36.23
C PRO A 294 58.29 -0.07 -36.84
N VAL A 295 59.55 0.47 -36.81
CA VAL A 295 59.97 1.68 -37.53
C VAL A 295 60.98 1.31 -38.58
N GLY A 296 60.78 1.73 -39.80
CA GLY A 296 61.71 1.41 -40.89
C GLY A 296 61.22 1.94 -42.23
N GLN A 297 62.03 1.75 -43.24
CA GLN A 297 61.72 2.17 -44.60
C GLN A 297 62.23 1.12 -45.60
N ASP A 298 61.52 0.98 -46.71
CA ASP A 298 61.86 0.08 -47.82
C ASP A 298 62.11 -1.38 -47.38
N GLY A 299 61.36 -1.85 -46.38
CA GLY A 299 61.49 -3.20 -45.82
C GLY A 299 62.65 -3.38 -44.85
N THR A 300 63.45 -2.32 -44.57
CA THR A 300 64.53 -2.33 -43.57
C THR A 300 64.02 -1.77 -42.24
N LEU A 301 64.09 -2.59 -41.18
CA LEU A 301 63.80 -2.20 -39.83
C LEU A 301 64.89 -1.38 -39.23
N THR A 302 64.64 -0.18 -38.74
CA THR A 302 65.55 0.71 -38.07
C THR A 302 65.32 0.83 -36.57
N GLY A 303 64.17 0.48 -36.11
CA GLY A 303 63.79 0.51 -34.70
C GLY A 303 62.34 0.06 -34.46
N VAL A 304 61.89 0.28 -33.26
CA VAL A 304 60.56 -0.04 -32.79
C VAL A 304 60.04 1.15 -32.01
N LEU A 305 58.83 1.58 -32.34
CA LEU A 305 58.07 2.60 -31.61
C LEU A 305 57.06 1.94 -30.70
N ALA A 306 57.08 2.25 -29.40
CA ALA A 306 56.17 1.73 -28.39
C ALA A 306 55.45 2.88 -27.70
N PHE A 307 54.13 2.83 -27.70
CA PHE A 307 53.28 3.78 -26.98
C PHE A 307 52.73 3.13 -25.75
N GLN A 308 52.76 3.86 -24.62
CA GLN A 308 52.14 3.51 -23.36
C GLN A 308 50.73 4.08 -23.33
N ILE A 309 49.74 3.19 -23.24
CA ILE A 309 48.33 3.60 -23.18
C ILE A 309 47.98 4.04 -21.77
N ASN A 310 47.34 5.22 -21.65
CA ASN A 310 46.81 5.76 -20.42
C ASN A 310 45.63 4.92 -19.91
N ILE A 311 45.74 4.44 -18.68
CA ILE A 311 44.68 3.63 -18.03
C ILE A 311 43.35 4.38 -17.93
N ASP A 312 43.37 5.71 -17.79
CA ASP A 312 42.16 6.52 -17.69
C ASP A 312 41.37 6.52 -19.00
N THR A 313 42.01 6.29 -20.15
CA THR A 313 41.35 6.10 -21.43
C THR A 313 40.38 4.91 -21.37
N ILE A 314 40.82 3.78 -20.77
CA ILE A 314 40.01 2.59 -20.59
C ILE A 314 38.96 2.80 -19.51
N ASN A 315 39.33 3.39 -18.37
CA ASN A 315 38.44 3.68 -17.27
C ASN A 315 37.31 4.63 -17.67
N ASN A 316 37.58 5.67 -18.43
CA ASN A 316 36.60 6.64 -18.91
C ASN A 316 35.55 5.96 -19.80
N VAL A 317 35.98 5.04 -20.68
CA VAL A 317 35.03 4.23 -21.46
C VAL A 317 34.20 3.36 -20.55
N MET A 318 34.82 2.59 -19.65
CA MET A 318 34.08 1.63 -18.81
C MET A 318 33.12 2.28 -17.80
N THR A 319 33.54 3.41 -17.23
CA THR A 319 32.72 4.18 -16.30
C THR A 319 31.74 5.15 -17.01
N GLY A 320 31.96 5.39 -18.32
CA GLY A 320 31.26 6.41 -19.08
C GLY A 320 31.49 7.81 -18.53
N ASN A 321 32.70 8.13 -18.16
CA ASN A 321 33.10 9.36 -17.46
C ASN A 321 32.31 9.54 -16.13
N GLU A 322 32.18 8.47 -15.37
CA GLU A 322 31.41 8.39 -14.11
C GLU A 322 29.90 8.72 -14.25
N GLY A 323 29.39 8.64 -15.48
CA GLY A 323 28.01 8.99 -15.82
C GLY A 323 27.00 7.83 -15.70
N TRP A 324 27.20 6.88 -14.80
CA TRP A 324 26.41 5.63 -14.69
C TRP A 324 24.88 5.82 -14.71
N ALA A 325 24.37 6.79 -13.96
CA ALA A 325 22.93 7.04 -13.88
C ALA A 325 22.35 7.50 -15.23
N LYS A 326 23.07 8.33 -15.98
CA LYS A 326 22.66 8.81 -17.32
C LYS A 326 22.66 7.71 -18.36
N GLN A 327 23.39 6.62 -18.10
CA GLN A 327 23.55 5.46 -18.99
C GLN A 327 22.62 4.32 -18.61
N GLY A 328 21.71 4.55 -17.66
CA GLY A 328 20.73 3.56 -17.22
C GLY A 328 21.31 2.45 -16.34
N LEU A 329 22.48 2.67 -15.73
CA LEU A 329 23.12 1.72 -14.82
C LEU A 329 22.73 1.94 -13.35
N GLY A 330 21.66 2.69 -13.07
CA GLY A 330 21.13 2.89 -11.74
C GLY A 330 22.17 3.30 -10.69
N SER A 331 22.05 2.77 -9.49
CA SER A 331 22.96 3.03 -8.36
C SER A 331 24.05 1.97 -8.19
N THR A 332 23.81 0.71 -8.58
CA THR A 332 24.74 -0.42 -8.38
C THR A 332 25.32 -0.97 -9.69
N GLY A 333 24.72 -0.59 -10.82
CA GLY A 333 25.15 -1.07 -12.13
C GLY A 333 26.52 -0.57 -12.52
N GLU A 334 27.36 -1.44 -13.07
CA GLU A 334 28.68 -1.12 -13.58
C GLU A 334 29.06 -2.00 -14.77
N VAL A 335 30.02 -1.51 -15.57
CA VAL A 335 30.65 -2.31 -16.60
C VAL A 335 32.12 -2.40 -16.28
N TYR A 336 32.70 -3.59 -16.36
CA TYR A 336 34.10 -3.83 -16.14
C TYR A 336 34.67 -4.83 -17.13
N ILE A 337 36.00 -4.76 -17.31
CA ILE A 337 36.78 -5.70 -18.11
C ILE A 337 37.55 -6.62 -17.17
N ALA A 338 37.67 -7.88 -17.56
CA ALA A 338 38.50 -8.86 -16.87
C ALA A 338 39.50 -9.53 -17.85
N GLY A 339 40.64 -9.87 -17.36
CA GLY A 339 41.69 -10.59 -18.12
C GLY A 339 41.60 -12.11 -17.93
N PRO A 340 42.47 -12.88 -18.64
CA PRO A 340 42.50 -14.35 -18.55
C PRO A 340 42.91 -14.87 -17.17
N ASP A 341 43.64 -14.08 -16.40
CA ASP A 341 44.00 -14.34 -14.99
C ASP A 341 42.84 -14.09 -14.01
N LYS A 342 41.68 -13.69 -14.53
CA LYS A 342 40.48 -13.35 -13.76
C LYS A 342 40.67 -12.20 -12.78
N THR A 343 41.53 -11.24 -13.13
CA THR A 343 41.60 -9.96 -12.44
C THR A 343 41.03 -8.85 -13.32
N MET A 344 40.57 -7.77 -12.66
CA MET A 344 40.06 -6.61 -13.38
C MET A 344 41.07 -5.94 -14.29
N ARG A 345 40.55 -5.39 -15.40
CA ARG A 345 41.31 -4.54 -16.37
C ARG A 345 40.70 -3.13 -16.46
N SER A 346 39.78 -2.80 -15.57
CA SER A 346 39.19 -1.46 -15.48
C SER A 346 38.89 -1.09 -14.03
N ALA A 347 38.51 0.15 -13.77
CA ALA A 347 38.13 0.62 -12.45
C ALA A 347 36.81 0.05 -12.00
N SER A 348 36.66 -0.14 -10.68
CA SER A 348 35.40 -0.50 -10.04
C SER A 348 34.63 0.76 -9.65
N ARG A 349 33.31 0.81 -10.01
CA ARG A 349 32.41 1.87 -9.57
C ARG A 349 32.37 2.01 -8.06
N LEU A 350 32.23 0.89 -7.34
CA LEU A 350 32.12 0.91 -5.88
C LEU A 350 33.38 1.47 -5.22
N LEU A 351 34.58 1.14 -5.76
CA LEU A 351 35.83 1.72 -5.28
C LEU A 351 35.87 3.23 -5.46
N ILE A 352 35.36 3.73 -6.59
CA ILE A 352 35.34 5.17 -6.90
C ILE A 352 34.40 5.90 -5.97
N GLN A 353 33.17 5.35 -5.77
CA GLN A 353 32.10 6.00 -5.01
C GLN A 353 32.25 5.86 -3.50
N ASP A 354 32.64 4.67 -3.01
CA ASP A 354 32.78 4.38 -1.58
C ASP A 354 33.87 3.35 -1.32
N PRO A 355 35.15 3.81 -1.21
CA PRO A 355 36.29 2.94 -0.97
C PRO A 355 36.19 2.11 0.31
N LYS A 356 35.52 2.63 1.35
CA LYS A 356 35.38 1.91 2.63
C LYS A 356 34.39 0.75 2.49
N SER A 357 33.25 1.00 1.87
CA SER A 357 32.24 -0.03 1.58
C SER A 357 32.79 -1.07 0.62
N TYR A 358 33.58 -0.63 -0.39
CA TYR A 358 34.25 -1.54 -1.31
C TYR A 358 35.13 -2.53 -0.57
N ALA A 359 36.06 -2.05 0.30
CA ALA A 359 36.97 -2.92 1.03
C ALA A 359 36.24 -3.94 1.89
N GLN A 360 35.21 -3.53 2.62
CA GLN A 360 34.40 -4.40 3.46
C GLN A 360 33.70 -5.50 2.64
N GLN A 361 33.04 -5.13 1.55
CA GLN A 361 32.32 -6.06 0.69
C GLN A 361 33.27 -7.02 -0.05
N ALA A 362 34.38 -6.52 -0.61
CA ALA A 362 35.35 -7.33 -1.30
C ALA A 362 35.99 -8.38 -0.38
N ILE A 363 36.35 -8.01 0.86
CA ILE A 363 36.87 -8.95 1.86
C ILE A 363 35.80 -9.99 2.22
N ALA A 364 34.59 -9.58 2.44
CA ALA A 364 33.49 -10.51 2.73
C ALA A 364 33.21 -11.50 1.57
N ALA A 365 33.48 -11.07 0.32
CA ALA A 365 33.37 -11.89 -0.89
C ALA A 365 34.59 -12.79 -1.14
N GLY A 366 35.62 -12.73 -0.31
CA GLY A 366 36.78 -13.59 -0.38
C GLY A 366 38.06 -12.93 -0.99
N THR A 367 38.06 -11.64 -1.28
CA THR A 367 39.29 -10.91 -1.63
C THR A 367 40.20 -10.85 -0.39
N PRO A 368 41.47 -11.24 -0.49
CA PRO A 368 42.38 -11.18 0.65
C PRO A 368 42.45 -9.76 1.24
N PRO A 369 42.43 -9.60 2.60
CA PRO A 369 42.43 -8.27 3.23
C PRO A 369 43.59 -7.37 2.80
N ALA A 370 44.79 -7.94 2.59
CA ALA A 370 45.96 -7.21 2.11
C ALA A 370 45.76 -6.65 0.69
N VAL A 371 45.14 -7.44 -0.20
CA VAL A 371 44.81 -7.02 -1.57
C VAL A 371 43.74 -5.93 -1.56
N ALA A 372 42.65 -6.10 -0.78
CA ALA A 372 41.62 -5.10 -0.67
C ALA A 372 42.14 -3.76 -0.12
N LYS A 373 43.00 -3.83 0.92
CA LYS A 373 43.67 -2.64 1.46
C LYS A 373 44.50 -1.97 0.37
N ARG A 374 45.31 -2.74 -0.36
CA ARG A 374 46.16 -2.20 -1.43
C ARG A 374 45.32 -1.53 -2.52
N ILE A 375 44.24 -2.15 -2.97
CA ILE A 375 43.33 -1.55 -3.97
C ILE A 375 42.85 -0.16 -3.52
N VAL A 376 42.53 -0.01 -2.25
CA VAL A 376 42.12 1.28 -1.69
C VAL A 376 43.27 2.25 -1.62
N ASP A 377 44.48 1.80 -1.19
CA ASP A 377 45.69 2.64 -1.06
C ASP A 377 46.15 3.18 -2.42
N VAL A 378 46.14 2.34 -3.47
CA VAL A 378 46.52 2.75 -4.83
C VAL A 378 45.34 3.32 -5.64
N LYS A 379 44.12 3.31 -5.09
CA LYS A 379 42.89 3.76 -5.74
C LYS A 379 42.59 3.07 -7.09
N GLY A 380 42.97 1.79 -7.23
CA GLY A 380 42.90 1.09 -8.51
C GLY A 380 42.66 -0.41 -8.36
N THR A 381 41.78 -0.97 -9.18
CA THR A 381 41.36 -2.40 -9.18
C THR A 381 42.14 -3.23 -10.18
N VAL A 382 42.78 -2.59 -11.19
CA VAL A 382 43.44 -3.27 -12.32
C VAL A 382 44.58 -4.14 -11.85
N LEU A 383 44.62 -5.40 -12.31
CA LEU A 383 45.56 -6.45 -11.90
C LEU A 383 45.52 -6.82 -10.41
N LEU A 384 44.56 -6.30 -9.65
CA LEU A 384 44.45 -6.56 -8.20
C LEU A 384 43.15 -7.24 -7.81
N GLN A 385 42.02 -6.74 -8.30
CA GLN A 385 40.72 -7.27 -7.89
C GLN A 385 40.41 -8.58 -8.60
N PRO A 386 40.31 -9.70 -7.86
CA PRO A 386 39.84 -10.96 -8.45
C PRO A 386 38.35 -10.88 -8.82
N VAL A 387 37.99 -11.38 -10.01
CA VAL A 387 36.64 -11.41 -10.55
C VAL A 387 36.23 -12.80 -11.03
N ASN A 388 36.41 -13.80 -10.18
CA ASN A 388 36.08 -15.19 -10.48
C ASN A 388 34.56 -15.44 -10.42
N THR A 389 33.82 -14.76 -11.27
CA THR A 389 32.36 -14.86 -11.36
C THR A 389 31.93 -15.83 -12.46
N ILE A 390 30.66 -16.26 -12.43
CA ILE A 390 30.06 -17.09 -13.48
C ILE A 390 30.16 -16.39 -14.84
N ALA A 391 29.86 -15.09 -14.87
CA ALA A 391 29.92 -14.26 -16.07
C ALA A 391 31.32 -14.27 -16.71
N VAL A 392 32.35 -13.93 -15.92
CA VAL A 392 33.74 -13.92 -16.40
C VAL A 392 34.18 -15.30 -16.87
N ASN A 393 33.89 -16.35 -16.10
CA ASN A 393 34.25 -17.71 -16.48
C ASN A 393 33.63 -18.20 -17.78
N ASN A 394 32.39 -17.81 -18.07
CA ASN A 394 31.72 -18.13 -19.30
C ASN A 394 32.26 -17.31 -20.47
N ALA A 395 32.47 -16.02 -20.28
CA ALA A 395 33.02 -15.14 -21.31
C ALA A 395 34.44 -15.56 -21.73
N LEU A 396 35.32 -15.92 -20.78
CA LEU A 396 36.68 -16.43 -21.07
C LEU A 396 36.65 -17.77 -21.85
N LYS A 397 35.53 -18.50 -21.85
CA LYS A 397 35.34 -19.68 -22.71
C LYS A 397 34.75 -19.31 -24.09
N GLY A 398 34.74 -18.02 -24.45
CA GLY A 398 34.22 -17.54 -25.71
C GLY A 398 32.69 -17.44 -25.78
N LYS A 399 31.97 -17.53 -24.63
CA LYS A 399 30.51 -17.48 -24.62
C LYS A 399 30.04 -16.06 -24.42
N THR A 400 28.99 -15.69 -25.15
CA THR A 400 28.22 -14.44 -24.93
C THR A 400 26.88 -14.82 -24.33
N GLY A 401 26.39 -14.05 -23.35
CA GLY A 401 25.12 -14.33 -22.72
C GLY A 401 24.87 -13.52 -21.45
N THR A 402 23.93 -14.04 -20.66
CA THR A 402 23.55 -13.45 -19.38
C THR A 402 23.65 -14.50 -18.28
N SER A 403 23.81 -14.05 -17.04
CA SER A 403 23.84 -14.93 -15.87
C SER A 403 23.31 -14.21 -14.64
N ILE A 404 22.87 -15.00 -13.65
CA ILE A 404 22.57 -14.54 -12.30
C ILE A 404 23.53 -15.26 -11.36
N GLY A 405 24.12 -14.54 -10.42
CA GLY A 405 25.03 -15.13 -9.44
C GLY A 405 25.72 -14.08 -8.59
N ALA A 406 26.65 -14.54 -7.74
CA ALA A 406 27.42 -13.64 -6.90
C ALA A 406 28.40 -12.79 -7.71
N SER A 407 28.44 -11.51 -7.42
CA SER A 407 29.44 -10.55 -7.93
C SER A 407 30.79 -10.71 -7.22
N TYR A 408 31.80 -9.99 -7.68
CA TYR A 408 33.11 -9.94 -7.03
C TYR A 408 33.09 -9.27 -5.64
N VAL A 409 31.98 -8.59 -5.27
CA VAL A 409 31.73 -8.05 -3.93
C VAL A 409 30.69 -8.86 -3.16
N GLY A 410 30.35 -10.08 -3.62
CA GLY A 410 29.52 -11.04 -2.92
C GLY A 410 28.00 -10.81 -2.99
N LYS A 411 27.56 -9.75 -3.64
CA LYS A 411 26.13 -9.50 -3.84
C LYS A 411 25.62 -10.29 -5.04
N GLU A 412 24.40 -10.78 -4.94
CA GLU A 412 23.73 -11.38 -6.08
C GLU A 412 23.43 -10.32 -7.14
N ASN A 413 23.79 -10.62 -8.39
CA ASN A 413 23.61 -9.70 -9.50
C ASN A 413 23.06 -10.37 -10.78
N LEU A 414 22.49 -9.54 -11.63
CA LEU A 414 22.27 -9.82 -13.04
C LEU A 414 23.53 -9.38 -13.80
N ALA A 415 24.00 -10.20 -14.72
CA ALA A 415 25.18 -9.87 -15.53
C ALA A 415 24.96 -10.25 -17.00
N ALA A 416 25.37 -9.36 -17.91
CA ALA A 416 25.54 -9.62 -19.32
C ALA A 416 27.02 -9.64 -19.65
N TYR A 417 27.53 -10.66 -20.33
CA TYR A 417 28.94 -10.87 -20.58
C TYR A 417 29.21 -11.26 -22.04
N ALA A 418 30.43 -10.93 -22.49
CA ALA A 418 30.93 -11.36 -23.78
C ALA A 418 32.48 -11.32 -23.78
N PRO A 419 33.15 -12.06 -24.66
CA PRO A 419 34.55 -11.78 -25.03
C PRO A 419 34.64 -10.43 -25.76
N LEU A 420 35.78 -9.75 -25.67
CA LEU A 420 36.10 -8.56 -26.44
C LEU A 420 36.94 -8.98 -27.67
N ASP A 421 36.67 -8.38 -28.83
CA ASP A 421 37.44 -8.60 -30.05
C ASP A 421 38.54 -7.54 -30.17
N ILE A 422 39.58 -7.69 -29.34
CA ILE A 422 40.78 -6.84 -29.39
C ILE A 422 41.97 -7.71 -29.77
N GLN A 423 42.55 -7.43 -30.88
CA GLN A 423 43.67 -8.23 -31.38
C GLN A 423 44.81 -8.29 -30.37
N GLY A 424 45.27 -9.49 -30.04
CA GLY A 424 46.36 -9.73 -29.08
C GLY A 424 45.90 -9.82 -27.62
N LEU A 425 44.63 -9.51 -27.30
CA LEU A 425 44.12 -9.52 -25.92
C LEU A 425 43.00 -10.58 -25.77
N ASN A 426 43.04 -11.31 -24.68
CA ASN A 426 41.99 -12.24 -24.31
C ASN A 426 41.18 -11.63 -23.12
N TRP A 427 40.49 -10.56 -23.42
CA TRP A 427 39.70 -9.84 -22.43
C TRP A 427 38.24 -10.14 -22.58
N VAL A 428 37.51 -9.99 -21.48
CA VAL A 428 36.08 -10.15 -21.44
C VAL A 428 35.42 -8.93 -20.77
N ILE A 429 34.25 -8.58 -21.24
CA ILE A 429 33.46 -7.48 -20.70
C ILE A 429 32.23 -8.02 -19.98
N VAL A 430 31.94 -7.43 -18.82
CA VAL A 430 30.77 -7.75 -18.01
C VAL A 430 30.06 -6.47 -17.62
N ALA A 431 28.77 -6.35 -17.98
CA ALA A 431 27.88 -5.36 -17.43
C ALA A 431 27.02 -6.05 -16.36
N ARG A 432 26.95 -5.50 -15.15
CA ARG A 432 26.21 -6.09 -14.03
C ARG A 432 25.37 -5.06 -13.29
N GLU A 433 24.35 -5.52 -12.59
CA GLU A 433 23.52 -4.75 -11.67
C GLU A 433 23.07 -5.65 -10.53
N ASP A 434 23.03 -5.14 -9.30
CA ASP A 434 22.58 -5.92 -8.14
C ASP A 434 21.08 -6.31 -8.31
N THR A 435 20.73 -7.56 -8.00
CA THR A 435 19.35 -8.06 -8.11
C THR A 435 18.39 -7.27 -7.23
N SER A 436 18.87 -6.78 -6.09
CA SER A 436 18.09 -5.93 -5.18
C SER A 436 17.65 -4.61 -5.80
N GLU A 437 18.44 -4.05 -6.70
CA GLU A 437 18.07 -2.84 -7.44
C GLU A 437 17.22 -3.18 -8.66
N ALA A 438 17.67 -4.13 -9.47
CA ALA A 438 16.95 -4.55 -10.67
C ALA A 438 15.50 -4.98 -10.38
N PHE A 439 15.26 -5.60 -9.21
CA PHE A 439 13.93 -6.03 -8.78
C PHE A 439 13.24 -5.09 -7.77
N ALA A 440 13.84 -3.94 -7.43
CA ALA A 440 13.20 -2.96 -6.55
C ALA A 440 11.79 -2.53 -7.05
N PRO A 441 11.57 -2.28 -8.37
CA PRO A 441 10.24 -2.00 -8.89
C PRO A 441 9.24 -3.15 -8.69
N ALA A 442 9.73 -4.42 -8.70
CA ALA A 442 8.89 -5.58 -8.42
C ALA A 442 8.46 -5.64 -6.96
N ALA A 443 9.33 -5.25 -6.03
CA ALA A 443 9.00 -5.17 -4.62
C ALA A 443 7.94 -4.09 -4.34
N ASP A 444 8.07 -2.92 -4.97
CA ASP A 444 7.07 -1.85 -4.89
C ASP A 444 5.74 -2.26 -5.55
N PHE A 445 5.81 -2.90 -6.70
CA PHE A 445 4.63 -3.48 -7.36
C PHE A 445 3.95 -4.50 -6.44
N THR A 446 4.72 -5.40 -5.82
CA THR A 446 4.20 -6.42 -4.89
C THR A 446 3.52 -5.77 -3.69
N ARG A 447 4.15 -4.77 -3.08
CA ARG A 447 3.56 -4.02 -1.97
C ARG A 447 2.23 -3.37 -2.39
N ASN A 448 2.20 -2.70 -3.52
CA ASN A 448 0.99 -2.06 -4.05
C ASN A 448 -0.07 -3.09 -4.43
N LEU A 449 0.32 -4.23 -4.97
CA LEU A 449 -0.56 -5.34 -5.28
C LEU A 449 -1.19 -5.92 -4.00
N VAL A 450 -0.39 -6.15 -2.95
CA VAL A 450 -0.88 -6.63 -1.65
C VAL A 450 -1.85 -5.64 -1.03
N LEU A 451 -1.51 -4.34 -1.03
CA LEU A 451 -2.38 -3.29 -0.50
C LEU A 451 -3.69 -3.15 -1.28
N SER A 452 -3.62 -3.15 -2.63
CA SER A 452 -4.81 -3.09 -3.48
C SER A 452 -5.67 -4.36 -3.35
N THR A 453 -5.04 -5.52 -3.24
CA THR A 453 -5.71 -6.80 -2.98
C THR A 453 -6.42 -6.78 -1.63
N ALA A 454 -5.76 -6.32 -0.57
CA ALA A 454 -6.37 -6.19 0.75
C ALA A 454 -7.55 -5.21 0.75
N ALA A 455 -7.42 -4.08 0.06
CA ALA A 455 -8.50 -3.11 -0.12
C ALA A 455 -9.67 -3.72 -0.92
N LEU A 456 -9.38 -4.43 -2.01
CA LEU A 456 -10.40 -5.09 -2.82
C LEU A 456 -11.14 -6.18 -2.03
N VAL A 457 -10.40 -7.00 -1.27
CA VAL A 457 -11.01 -8.01 -0.38
C VAL A 457 -11.92 -7.34 0.66
N LEU A 458 -11.48 -6.22 1.26
CA LEU A 458 -12.31 -5.45 2.18
C LEU A 458 -13.59 -4.96 1.52
N VAL A 459 -13.50 -4.39 0.31
CA VAL A 459 -14.67 -3.91 -0.46
C VAL A 459 -15.60 -5.08 -0.80
N VAL A 460 -15.06 -6.21 -1.24
CA VAL A 460 -15.85 -7.43 -1.52
C VAL A 460 -16.53 -7.94 -0.27
N CYS A 461 -15.84 -7.94 0.90
CA CYS A 461 -16.43 -8.31 2.18
C CYS A 461 -17.60 -7.39 2.55
N LEU A 462 -17.39 -6.06 2.46
CA LEU A 462 -18.44 -5.08 2.75
C LEU A 462 -19.63 -5.22 1.80
N LEU A 463 -19.36 -5.35 0.50
CA LEU A 463 -20.39 -5.53 -0.52
C LEU A 463 -21.17 -6.86 -0.30
N SER A 464 -20.45 -7.94 0.00
CA SER A 464 -21.06 -9.24 0.29
C SER A 464 -21.95 -9.19 1.54
N LEU A 465 -21.51 -8.49 2.60
CA LEU A 465 -22.33 -8.26 3.80
C LEU A 465 -23.59 -7.44 3.47
N LEU A 466 -23.45 -6.41 2.65
CA LEU A 466 -24.55 -5.54 2.23
C LEU A 466 -25.55 -6.31 1.36
N LEU A 467 -25.09 -7.04 0.37
CA LEU A 467 -25.90 -7.91 -0.48
C LEU A 467 -26.59 -9.02 0.33
N ALA A 468 -25.85 -9.66 1.25
CA ALA A 468 -26.43 -10.66 2.14
C ALA A 468 -27.54 -10.07 3.01
N GLN A 469 -27.43 -8.82 3.48
CA GLN A 469 -28.49 -8.15 4.21
C GLN A 469 -29.70 -7.83 3.32
N VAL A 470 -29.45 -7.35 2.11
CA VAL A 470 -30.52 -6.99 1.16
C VAL A 470 -31.32 -8.23 0.75
N PHE A 471 -30.64 -9.30 0.34
CA PHE A 471 -31.32 -10.52 -0.14
C PHE A 471 -31.92 -11.38 0.97
N LEU A 472 -31.31 -11.40 2.16
CA LEU A 472 -31.80 -12.30 3.23
C LEU A 472 -32.77 -11.65 4.20
N ARG A 473 -32.85 -10.31 4.25
CA ARG A 473 -33.86 -9.63 5.06
C ARG A 473 -35.30 -10.00 4.67
N PRO A 474 -35.67 -9.96 3.38
CA PRO A 474 -37.02 -10.39 2.97
C PRO A 474 -37.28 -11.86 3.32
N LEU A 475 -36.32 -12.74 3.09
CA LEU A 475 -36.47 -14.18 3.36
C LEU A 475 -36.63 -14.49 4.86
N ARG A 476 -35.95 -13.74 5.73
CA ARG A 476 -36.11 -13.86 7.19
C ARG A 476 -37.47 -13.36 7.62
N ARG A 477 -37.97 -12.24 7.07
CA ARG A 477 -39.31 -11.72 7.34
C ARG A 477 -40.37 -12.73 6.93
N LEU A 478 -40.20 -13.34 5.76
CA LEU A 478 -41.12 -14.39 5.30
C LEU A 478 -41.07 -15.60 6.23
N LEU A 479 -39.89 -16.08 6.65
CA LEU A 479 -39.76 -17.19 7.59
C LEU A 479 -40.39 -16.89 8.95
N ASP A 480 -40.24 -15.68 9.45
CA ASP A 480 -40.84 -15.25 10.72
C ASP A 480 -42.37 -15.13 10.59
N ALA A 481 -42.86 -14.63 9.44
CA ALA A 481 -44.28 -14.60 9.14
C ALA A 481 -44.88 -16.03 9.07
N VAL A 482 -44.16 -16.97 8.41
CA VAL A 482 -44.59 -18.39 8.38
C VAL A 482 -44.64 -18.98 9.78
N LYS A 483 -43.69 -18.66 10.66
CA LYS A 483 -43.70 -19.16 12.04
C LYS A 483 -44.86 -18.57 12.86
N ARG A 484 -45.23 -17.30 12.63
CA ARG A 484 -46.36 -16.64 13.27
C ARG A 484 -47.68 -17.30 12.86
N VAL A 485 -47.85 -17.53 11.55
CA VAL A 485 -49.05 -18.28 11.05
C VAL A 485 -49.08 -19.69 11.62
N ALA A 486 -47.93 -20.40 11.68
CA ALA A 486 -47.82 -21.74 12.27
C ALA A 486 -48.10 -21.74 13.80
N ALA A 487 -47.95 -20.62 14.47
CA ALA A 487 -48.28 -20.43 15.89
C ALA A 487 -49.77 -20.05 16.11
N GLY A 488 -50.55 -20.00 15.03
CA GLY A 488 -51.99 -19.71 15.11
C GLY A 488 -52.38 -18.26 14.86
N GLU A 489 -51.43 -17.41 14.44
CA GLU A 489 -51.70 -16.01 14.14
C GLU A 489 -52.31 -15.90 12.73
N VAL A 490 -53.49 -15.36 12.59
CA VAL A 490 -54.19 -15.19 11.30
C VAL A 490 -53.99 -13.80 10.73
N GLY A 491 -54.01 -13.66 9.41
CA GLY A 491 -53.92 -12.37 8.74
C GLY A 491 -52.50 -11.78 8.67
N VAL A 492 -51.49 -12.57 8.98
CA VAL A 492 -50.10 -12.13 8.88
C VAL A 492 -49.73 -11.82 7.41
N GLN A 493 -49.30 -10.60 7.14
CA GLN A 493 -48.86 -10.18 5.80
C GLN A 493 -47.38 -9.88 5.77
N VAL A 494 -46.74 -10.15 4.65
CA VAL A 494 -45.36 -9.84 4.35
C VAL A 494 -45.33 -8.76 3.28
N ASP A 495 -44.46 -7.77 3.44
CA ASP A 495 -44.24 -6.71 2.47
C ASP A 495 -43.62 -7.25 1.17
N THR A 496 -44.32 -7.10 0.06
CA THR A 496 -43.94 -7.62 -1.29
C THR A 496 -43.43 -6.54 -2.20
N LYS A 497 -42.72 -5.53 -1.67
CA LYS A 497 -42.18 -4.42 -2.46
C LYS A 497 -41.01 -4.80 -3.39
N SER A 498 -40.44 -5.99 -3.27
CA SER A 498 -39.49 -6.53 -4.23
C SER A 498 -40.15 -6.77 -5.59
N ARG A 499 -39.36 -6.87 -6.66
CA ARG A 499 -39.82 -7.22 -8.03
C ARG A 499 -39.19 -8.51 -8.52
N ASP A 500 -38.86 -9.40 -7.62
CA ASP A 500 -38.19 -10.68 -7.86
C ASP A 500 -39.02 -11.86 -7.35
N GLU A 501 -38.51 -13.04 -7.46
CA GLU A 501 -39.13 -14.30 -7.03
C GLU A 501 -39.47 -14.29 -5.51
N ILE A 502 -38.79 -13.44 -4.75
CA ILE A 502 -39.12 -13.27 -3.31
C ILE A 502 -40.44 -12.51 -3.14
N ALA A 503 -40.74 -11.57 -4.03
CA ALA A 503 -42.02 -10.90 -4.03
C ALA A 503 -43.16 -11.86 -4.41
N ASP A 504 -42.92 -12.71 -5.40
CA ASP A 504 -43.89 -13.74 -5.83
C ASP A 504 -44.21 -14.71 -4.68
N LEU A 505 -43.12 -15.13 -3.96
CA LEU A 505 -43.27 -15.99 -2.79
C LEU A 505 -44.01 -15.28 -1.64
N GLY A 506 -43.73 -14.00 -1.44
CA GLY A 506 -44.42 -13.14 -0.47
C GLY A 506 -45.89 -12.97 -0.79
N THR A 507 -46.22 -12.78 -2.07
CA THR A 507 -47.60 -12.67 -2.55
C THR A 507 -48.37 -13.99 -2.35
N ALA A 508 -47.78 -15.11 -2.75
CA ALA A 508 -48.33 -16.44 -2.54
C ALA A 508 -48.57 -16.73 -1.05
N PHE A 509 -47.63 -16.31 -0.18
CA PHE A 509 -47.79 -16.42 1.26
C PHE A 509 -48.94 -15.54 1.78
N ASN A 510 -49.05 -14.29 1.31
CA ASN A 510 -50.10 -13.38 1.71
C ASN A 510 -51.51 -13.91 1.27
N ASP A 511 -51.58 -14.50 0.08
CA ASP A 511 -52.83 -15.10 -0.41
C ASP A 511 -53.23 -16.33 0.41
N MET A 512 -52.23 -17.17 0.76
CA MET A 512 -52.48 -18.28 1.69
C MET A 512 -52.91 -17.81 3.08
N SER A 513 -52.22 -16.79 3.63
CA SER A 513 -52.55 -16.22 4.95
C SER A 513 -53.93 -15.59 4.96
N ARG A 514 -54.32 -14.90 3.87
CA ARG A 514 -55.64 -14.33 3.69
C ARG A 514 -56.71 -15.42 3.61
N SER A 515 -56.43 -16.51 2.87
CA SER A 515 -57.38 -17.65 2.77
C SER A 515 -57.57 -18.34 4.12
N LEU A 516 -56.53 -18.45 4.94
CA LEU A 516 -56.61 -18.97 6.30
C LEU A 516 -57.38 -18.02 7.21
N GLN A 517 -57.20 -16.71 7.05
CA GLN A 517 -57.95 -15.70 7.78
C GLN A 517 -59.42 -15.73 7.42
N VAL A 518 -59.79 -15.73 6.15
CA VAL A 518 -61.19 -15.80 5.70
C VAL A 518 -61.89 -17.06 6.25
N LYS A 519 -61.16 -18.18 6.33
CA LYS A 519 -61.70 -19.40 6.95
C LYS A 519 -61.87 -19.30 8.47
N ALA A 520 -60.93 -18.61 9.15
CA ALA A 520 -61.00 -18.34 10.57
C ALA A 520 -62.13 -17.32 10.86
N ASP A 521 -62.23 -16.25 10.07
CA ASP A 521 -63.23 -15.20 10.18
C ASP A 521 -64.64 -15.73 9.93
N LEU A 522 -64.82 -16.71 9.02
CA LEU A 522 -66.10 -17.40 8.79
C LEU A 522 -66.57 -18.26 9.99
N LEU A 523 -65.62 -18.80 10.75
CA LEU A 523 -65.91 -19.56 11.96
C LEU A 523 -66.09 -18.64 13.18
N GLU A 524 -65.50 -17.47 13.19
CA GLU A 524 -65.53 -16.48 14.24
C GLU A 524 -66.70 -15.52 14.04
N ALA A 525 -67.10 -15.23 12.78
CA ALA A 525 -68.29 -14.39 12.46
C ALA A 525 -69.60 -14.99 12.94
N GLU A 526 -69.72 -16.30 13.00
CA GLU A 526 -70.87 -16.96 13.60
C GLU A 526 -70.90 -16.83 15.13
N GLN A 527 -69.74 -16.66 15.74
CA GLN A 527 -69.61 -16.42 17.19
C GLN A 527 -69.66 -14.94 17.58
N GLU A 528 -69.05 -14.08 16.73
CA GLU A 528 -68.92 -12.65 17.01
C GLU A 528 -70.17 -11.84 16.71
N GLU A 529 -71.04 -12.30 15.83
CA GLU A 529 -72.28 -11.59 15.52
C GLU A 529 -73.22 -11.48 16.77
N HIS A 530 -73.17 -12.43 17.68
CA HIS A 530 -73.84 -12.37 18.98
C HIS A 530 -73.02 -11.52 20.02
N GLU A 531 -71.69 -11.48 19.94
CA GLU A 531 -70.87 -10.79 20.94
C GLU A 531 -70.71 -9.30 20.62
N ARG A 532 -70.71 -8.96 19.36
CA ARG A 532 -70.58 -7.58 18.87
C ARG A 532 -71.69 -6.67 19.14
N LEU A 533 -72.87 -7.23 19.12
CA LEU A 533 -74.15 -6.47 19.46
C LEU A 533 -74.22 -6.08 20.93
N LEU A 534 -73.62 -6.83 21.83
CA LEU A 534 -73.62 -6.54 23.26
C LEU A 534 -72.53 -5.55 23.67
N LEU A 535 -71.30 -5.67 23.08
CA LEU A 535 -70.13 -4.82 23.43
C LEU A 535 -70.17 -3.42 22.81
N THR A 536 -71.01 -3.19 21.79
CA THR A 536 -71.21 -1.84 21.23
C THR A 536 -72.05 -0.96 22.09
N LEU A 537 -72.81 -1.56 23.00
CA LEU A 537 -73.79 -0.84 23.82
C LEU A 537 -73.33 -0.63 25.26
N MET A 538 -72.31 -1.36 25.72
CA MET A 538 -71.98 -1.33 27.16
C MET A 538 -70.52 -1.83 27.36
N PRO A 539 -69.79 -1.42 28.43
CA PRO A 539 -68.49 -1.93 28.82
C PRO A 539 -68.53 -3.44 29.14
N GLU A 540 -67.35 -4.10 28.90
CA GLU A 540 -67.20 -5.56 28.97
C GLU A 540 -67.61 -6.18 30.28
N GLY A 541 -67.33 -5.53 31.41
CA GLY A 541 -67.75 -5.98 32.74
C GLY A 541 -69.26 -6.05 32.87
N VAL A 542 -69.94 -5.09 32.28
CA VAL A 542 -71.44 -5.00 32.27
C VAL A 542 -72.03 -6.00 31.31
N ALA A 543 -71.39 -6.17 30.11
CA ALA A 543 -71.85 -7.17 29.13
C ALA A 543 -71.71 -8.61 29.67
N LYS A 544 -70.66 -8.87 30.46
CA LYS A 544 -70.45 -10.16 31.12
C LYS A 544 -71.52 -10.47 32.18
N ARG A 545 -71.88 -9.49 32.97
CA ARG A 545 -72.97 -9.65 33.98
C ARG A 545 -74.35 -9.79 33.32
N TYR A 546 -74.61 -9.06 32.26
CA TYR A 546 -75.82 -9.17 31.47
C TYR A 546 -75.96 -10.57 30.83
N ARG A 547 -74.86 -11.15 30.34
CA ARG A 547 -74.85 -12.54 29.86
C ARG A 547 -75.06 -13.56 30.98
N GLN A 548 -74.67 -13.23 32.20
CA GLN A 548 -74.96 -14.07 33.38
C GLN A 548 -76.32 -13.97 33.92
N GLY A 549 -77.18 -13.10 33.34
CA GLY A 549 -78.60 -13.00 33.67
C GLY A 549 -78.93 -11.88 34.66
N ASP A 550 -78.05 -10.96 34.92
CA ASP A 550 -78.27 -9.81 35.77
C ASP A 550 -79.14 -8.77 35.02
N GLU A 551 -80.42 -8.60 35.40
CA GLU A 551 -81.38 -7.66 34.75
C GLU A 551 -81.21 -6.20 35.18
N THR A 552 -80.53 -5.90 36.29
CA THR A 552 -80.33 -4.54 36.83
C THR A 552 -78.85 -4.35 37.18
N ILE A 553 -78.15 -3.57 36.38
CA ILE A 553 -76.71 -3.26 36.60
C ILE A 553 -76.61 -1.76 36.81
N ALA A 554 -76.28 -1.35 38.05
CA ALA A 554 -75.94 0.00 38.42
C ALA A 554 -74.79 -0.08 39.42
N GLU A 555 -73.75 0.78 39.24
CA GLU A 555 -72.58 0.81 40.10
C GLU A 555 -72.25 2.26 40.47
N ASP A 556 -72.03 2.50 41.76
CA ASP A 556 -71.58 3.80 42.26
C ASP A 556 -70.02 3.85 42.30
N HIS A 557 -69.49 4.88 41.72
CA HIS A 557 -68.11 5.14 41.67
C HIS A 557 -67.78 6.40 42.47
N GLN A 558 -66.84 6.31 43.39
CA GLN A 558 -66.32 7.46 44.13
C GLN A 558 -65.04 8.03 43.46
N ASP A 559 -64.88 9.32 43.65
CA ASP A 559 -63.70 10.04 43.16
C ASP A 559 -63.48 9.98 41.63
N VAL A 560 -64.57 9.97 40.86
CA VAL A 560 -64.53 10.09 39.42
C VAL A 560 -64.45 11.56 39.02
N THR A 561 -63.52 11.90 38.13
CA THR A 561 -63.48 13.23 37.53
C THR A 561 -64.18 13.20 36.18
N VAL A 562 -65.09 14.10 35.99
CA VAL A 562 -65.97 14.20 34.79
C VAL A 562 -65.62 15.49 34.04
N LEU A 563 -65.47 15.39 32.75
CA LEU A 563 -65.34 16.51 31.83
C LEU A 563 -66.59 16.54 30.93
N PHE A 564 -67.18 17.70 30.85
CA PHE A 564 -68.21 18.00 29.84
C PHE A 564 -67.69 19.14 28.95
N ALA A 565 -67.61 18.92 27.62
CA ALA A 565 -66.94 19.89 26.73
C ALA A 565 -67.72 20.04 25.41
N ASP A 566 -67.77 21.25 24.90
CA ASP A 566 -68.18 21.54 23.52
C ASP A 566 -67.16 22.37 22.74
N ILE A 567 -67.35 22.50 21.45
CA ILE A 567 -66.47 23.20 20.53
C ILE A 567 -67.09 24.54 20.11
N ALA A 568 -66.72 25.61 20.78
CA ALA A 568 -67.18 26.96 20.41
C ALA A 568 -66.58 27.37 19.06
N GLY A 569 -67.36 27.94 18.17
CA GLY A 569 -67.01 28.35 16.81
C GLY A 569 -67.23 27.28 15.72
N PHE A 570 -67.53 26.03 16.13
CA PHE A 570 -67.86 24.97 15.16
C PHE A 570 -69.15 25.20 14.41
N ASP A 571 -70.20 25.67 15.11
CA ASP A 571 -71.53 25.97 14.49
C ASP A 571 -71.37 27.14 13.46
N ASP A 572 -70.57 28.09 13.70
CA ASP A 572 -70.32 29.16 12.75
C ASP A 572 -69.60 28.66 11.48
N TYR A 573 -68.71 27.71 11.60
CA TYR A 573 -68.14 27.02 10.47
C TYR A 573 -69.14 26.17 9.70
N ALA A 574 -70.00 25.43 10.42
CA ALA A 574 -70.95 24.51 9.84
C ALA A 574 -72.11 25.24 9.09
N ARG A 575 -72.40 26.49 9.44
CA ARG A 575 -73.52 27.27 8.83
C ARG A 575 -73.32 27.57 7.34
N GLY A 576 -72.09 27.50 6.80
CA GLY A 576 -71.81 27.79 5.39
C GLY A 576 -71.30 26.60 4.59
N LYS A 577 -71.25 25.40 5.15
CA LYS A 577 -70.62 24.23 4.59
C LYS A 577 -71.60 23.07 4.37
N ASP A 578 -71.20 22.12 3.51
CA ASP A 578 -71.96 20.87 3.34
C ASP A 578 -71.96 20.05 4.64
N SER A 579 -73.06 19.41 4.91
CA SER A 579 -73.21 18.56 6.12
C SER A 579 -72.18 17.44 6.19
N ALA A 580 -71.75 16.89 5.05
CA ALA A 580 -70.70 15.86 4.99
C ALA A 580 -69.31 16.39 5.34
N GLU A 581 -68.96 17.61 4.86
CA GLU A 581 -67.70 18.28 5.17
C GLU A 581 -67.60 18.64 6.65
N SER A 582 -68.69 19.21 7.20
CA SER A 582 -68.76 19.54 8.62
C SER A 582 -68.63 18.30 9.51
N LEU A 583 -69.33 17.22 9.13
CA LEU A 583 -69.29 15.95 9.87
C LEU A 583 -67.90 15.31 9.77
N ALA A 584 -67.27 15.37 8.63
CA ALA A 584 -65.88 14.85 8.44
C ALA A 584 -64.87 15.58 9.34
N LEU A 585 -64.97 16.92 9.43
CA LEU A 585 -64.12 17.70 10.32
C LEU A 585 -64.38 17.35 11.79
N LEU A 586 -65.68 17.32 12.18
CA LEU A 586 -66.06 16.95 13.54
C LEU A 586 -65.54 15.55 13.92
N ASN A 587 -65.76 14.56 13.04
CA ASN A 587 -65.26 13.21 13.25
C ASN A 587 -63.74 13.16 13.38
N SER A 588 -63.00 13.98 12.60
CA SER A 588 -61.53 14.08 12.69
C SER A 588 -61.09 14.68 14.02
N ILE A 589 -61.78 15.73 14.49
CA ILE A 589 -61.52 16.34 15.79
C ILE A 589 -61.85 15.35 16.91
N VAL A 590 -63.05 14.71 16.88
CA VAL A 590 -63.46 13.74 17.88
C VAL A 590 -62.49 12.55 17.92
N ARG A 591 -62.05 12.06 16.78
CA ARG A 591 -61.02 11.00 16.73
C ARG A 591 -59.74 11.43 17.42
N SER A 592 -59.27 12.66 17.16
CA SER A 592 -58.10 13.20 17.83
C SER A 592 -58.30 13.40 19.34
N PHE A 593 -59.56 13.70 19.74
CA PHE A 593 -59.91 13.74 21.15
C PHE A 593 -59.88 12.34 21.77
N ASP A 594 -60.41 11.33 21.07
CA ASP A 594 -60.35 9.94 21.52
C ASP A 594 -58.92 9.44 21.67
N GLU A 595 -58.05 9.74 20.70
CA GLU A 595 -56.61 9.40 20.79
C GLU A 595 -55.91 10.12 21.96
N ALA A 596 -56.29 11.37 22.24
CA ALA A 596 -55.80 12.10 23.40
C ALA A 596 -56.37 11.55 24.70
N ALA A 597 -57.65 11.18 24.72
CA ALA A 597 -58.28 10.58 25.89
C ALA A 597 -57.58 9.27 26.28
N GLU A 598 -57.34 8.38 25.31
CA GLU A 598 -56.60 7.14 25.52
C GLU A 598 -55.18 7.39 26.10
N LYS A 599 -54.45 8.39 25.55
CA LYS A 599 -53.14 8.76 26.02
C LYS A 599 -53.13 9.24 27.49
N HIS A 600 -54.16 9.96 27.89
CA HIS A 600 -54.28 10.49 29.27
C HIS A 600 -55.03 9.52 30.20
N GLY A 601 -55.50 8.38 29.69
CA GLY A 601 -56.25 7.39 30.45
C GLY A 601 -57.65 7.91 30.87
N VAL A 602 -58.26 8.70 30.01
CA VAL A 602 -59.61 9.26 30.12
C VAL A 602 -60.51 8.43 29.24
N GLU A 603 -61.69 8.17 29.73
CA GLU A 603 -62.72 7.31 29.09
C GLU A 603 -63.80 8.20 28.48
N ARG A 604 -64.09 8.04 27.19
CA ARG A 604 -65.27 8.67 26.58
C ARG A 604 -66.52 7.89 26.93
N VAL A 605 -67.42 8.56 27.51
CA VAL A 605 -68.70 7.94 27.83
C VAL A 605 -69.76 8.17 26.72
N ARG A 606 -69.86 9.42 26.26
CA ARG A 606 -70.79 9.78 25.20
C ARG A 606 -70.32 11.00 24.42
N THR A 607 -70.63 11.04 23.12
CA THR A 607 -70.43 12.22 22.28
C THR A 607 -71.74 12.44 21.45
N THR A 608 -72.39 13.56 21.63
CA THR A 608 -73.52 13.95 20.81
C THR A 608 -73.33 15.34 20.25
N ARG A 609 -73.97 15.62 19.08
CA ARG A 609 -73.86 16.92 18.42
C ARG A 609 -74.49 18.05 19.22
N GLN A 610 -75.49 17.74 20.05
CA GLN A 610 -76.23 18.73 20.84
C GLN A 610 -75.76 18.84 22.30
N GLU A 611 -75.21 17.77 22.84
CA GLU A 611 -74.87 17.68 24.26
C GLU A 611 -73.39 17.76 24.55
N GLY A 612 -72.47 17.68 23.47
CA GLY A 612 -71.04 17.79 23.58
C GLY A 612 -70.33 16.47 23.85
N TYR A 613 -69.02 16.59 24.25
CA TYR A 613 -68.13 15.46 24.54
C TYR A 613 -68.14 15.21 26.05
N LEU A 614 -68.63 14.05 26.46
CA LEU A 614 -68.65 13.63 27.88
C LEU A 614 -67.59 12.58 28.10
N ALA A 615 -66.70 12.85 29.01
CA ALA A 615 -65.61 11.94 29.38
C ALA A 615 -65.44 11.84 30.90
N SER A 616 -64.91 10.71 31.31
CA SER A 616 -64.61 10.44 32.71
C SER A 616 -63.22 9.91 32.92
N CYS A 617 -62.65 10.12 34.09
CA CYS A 617 -61.45 9.49 34.53
C CYS A 617 -61.64 8.87 35.90
N GLY A 618 -61.36 7.59 36.03
CA GLY A 618 -61.58 6.84 37.24
C GLY A 618 -62.91 6.07 37.29
N LEU A 619 -63.68 6.01 36.22
CA LEU A 619 -64.98 5.28 36.15
C LEU A 619 -64.73 3.76 36.06
N THR A 620 -64.01 3.30 35.06
CA THR A 620 -63.68 1.88 34.85
C THR A 620 -62.43 1.45 35.58
N VAL A 621 -61.46 2.32 35.67
CA VAL A 621 -60.17 2.07 36.37
C VAL A 621 -60.02 3.15 37.44
N PRO A 622 -60.20 2.86 38.71
CA PRO A 622 -59.97 3.81 39.80
C PRO A 622 -58.49 4.30 39.82
N ARG A 623 -58.31 5.61 39.91
CA ARG A 623 -56.98 6.25 39.93
C ARG A 623 -56.96 7.36 40.99
N VAL A 624 -55.81 7.68 41.50
CA VAL A 624 -55.60 8.76 42.52
C VAL A 624 -55.34 10.12 41.87
N ASP A 625 -55.07 10.17 40.57
CA ASP A 625 -54.69 11.36 39.81
C ASP A 625 -55.73 11.77 38.76
N ASN A 626 -56.99 11.39 38.98
CA ASN A 626 -58.10 11.61 38.05
C ASN A 626 -58.27 13.08 37.64
N ALA A 627 -58.27 13.98 38.59
CA ALA A 627 -58.42 15.41 38.35
C ALA A 627 -57.29 15.99 37.50
N ARG A 628 -56.06 15.62 37.79
CA ARG A 628 -54.90 16.04 37.01
C ARG A 628 -54.97 15.56 35.57
N ARG A 629 -55.22 14.27 35.36
CA ARG A 629 -55.32 13.68 34.03
C ARG A 629 -56.42 14.31 33.18
N MET A 630 -57.55 14.59 33.81
CA MET A 630 -58.69 15.23 33.13
C MET A 630 -58.33 16.67 32.72
N VAL A 631 -57.59 17.41 33.56
CA VAL A 631 -57.12 18.76 33.23
C VAL A 631 -56.09 18.72 32.11
N GLU A 632 -55.12 17.81 32.18
CA GLU A 632 -54.13 17.60 31.11
C GLU A 632 -54.80 17.21 29.77
N PHE A 633 -55.83 16.37 29.83
CA PHE A 633 -56.62 16.01 28.67
C PHE A 633 -57.39 17.21 28.10
N ALA A 634 -58.04 18.02 28.94
CA ALA A 634 -58.71 19.22 28.49
C ALA A 634 -57.77 20.24 27.82
N ILE A 635 -56.57 20.39 28.36
CA ILE A 635 -55.50 21.21 27.73
C ILE A 635 -55.10 20.63 26.38
N ALA A 636 -54.95 19.30 26.29
CA ALA A 636 -54.64 18.62 25.02
C ALA A 636 -55.78 18.81 23.99
N MET A 637 -57.06 18.76 24.42
CA MET A 637 -58.21 19.05 23.53
C MET A 637 -58.14 20.46 22.98
N GLN A 638 -57.82 21.47 23.80
CA GLN A 638 -57.62 22.84 23.31
C GLN A 638 -56.51 22.92 22.27
N GLY A 639 -55.36 22.28 22.52
CA GLY A 639 -54.23 22.23 21.57
C GLY A 639 -54.58 21.52 20.25
N ILE A 640 -55.50 20.54 20.30
CA ILE A 640 -56.05 19.88 19.10
C ILE A 640 -56.91 20.88 18.32
N LEU A 641 -57.81 21.59 19.00
CA LEU A 641 -58.67 22.59 18.37
C LEU A 641 -57.86 23.75 17.76
N ASP A 642 -56.85 24.24 18.43
CA ASP A 642 -55.97 25.31 17.90
C ASP A 642 -55.28 24.84 16.61
N ARG A 643 -54.82 23.59 16.51
CA ARG A 643 -54.25 23.01 15.30
C ARG A 643 -55.25 22.88 14.16
N TYR A 644 -56.42 22.31 14.43
CA TYR A 644 -57.48 22.17 13.42
C TYR A 644 -57.98 23.54 12.97
N GLY A 645 -58.08 24.51 13.90
CA GLY A 645 -58.47 25.88 13.61
C GLY A 645 -57.47 26.55 12.67
N ALA A 646 -56.16 26.44 12.96
CA ALA A 646 -55.10 27.00 12.12
C ALA A 646 -55.08 26.34 10.72
N GLN A 647 -55.30 25.04 10.61
CA GLN A 647 -55.34 24.32 9.34
C GLN A 647 -56.52 24.67 8.45
N ASN A 648 -57.67 25.00 9.04
CA ASN A 648 -58.91 25.29 8.31
C ASN A 648 -59.26 26.78 8.26
N GLY A 649 -58.43 27.66 8.84
CA GLY A 649 -58.63 29.10 8.85
C GLY A 649 -59.82 29.54 9.68
N ILE A 650 -60.15 28.80 10.76
CA ILE A 650 -61.28 29.01 11.64
C ILE A 650 -60.81 29.14 13.08
N GLU A 651 -61.57 29.86 13.89
CA GLU A 651 -61.30 29.98 15.32
C GLU A 651 -62.14 28.95 16.09
N LEU A 652 -61.53 27.84 16.48
CA LEU A 652 -62.13 26.84 17.32
C LEU A 652 -61.61 26.95 18.75
N LYS A 653 -62.48 26.99 19.72
CA LYS A 653 -62.12 27.05 21.13
C LYS A 653 -62.82 25.98 21.94
N LEU A 654 -62.12 25.47 22.93
CA LEU A 654 -62.74 24.52 23.88
C LEU A 654 -63.53 25.30 24.92
N ARG A 655 -64.75 24.85 25.19
CA ARG A 655 -65.54 25.25 26.37
C ARG A 655 -65.80 23.97 27.19
N ALA A 656 -65.14 23.85 28.30
CA ALA A 656 -65.15 22.62 29.10
C ALA A 656 -65.41 22.95 30.57
N GLY A 657 -66.22 22.15 31.20
CA GLY A 657 -66.46 22.13 32.63
C GLY A 657 -66.00 20.80 33.24
N ILE A 658 -65.23 20.88 34.32
CA ILE A 658 -64.70 19.71 34.99
C ILE A 658 -65.12 19.73 36.48
N ASP A 659 -65.68 18.60 36.94
CA ASP A 659 -65.97 18.37 38.37
C ASP A 659 -65.47 16.97 38.77
N SER A 660 -65.28 16.79 40.06
CA SER A 660 -64.88 15.51 40.66
C SER A 660 -65.88 15.16 41.79
N GLY A 661 -66.28 13.92 41.79
CA GLY A 661 -67.21 13.44 42.79
C GLY A 661 -67.79 12.04 42.52
N THR A 662 -68.88 11.73 43.22
CA THR A 662 -69.51 10.45 43.03
C THR A 662 -70.33 10.44 41.75
N VAL A 663 -70.22 9.34 40.99
CA VAL A 663 -70.94 9.09 39.76
C VAL A 663 -71.56 7.68 39.83
N THR A 664 -72.80 7.53 39.45
CA THR A 664 -73.44 6.24 39.24
C THR A 664 -73.43 5.92 37.74
N SER A 665 -72.90 4.76 37.36
CA SER A 665 -72.99 4.27 35.99
C SER A 665 -73.87 3.02 35.89
N GLY A 666 -74.50 2.79 34.75
CA GLY A 666 -75.31 1.60 34.61
C GLY A 666 -76.12 1.51 33.34
N LEU A 667 -76.90 0.44 33.22
CA LEU A 667 -77.73 0.18 32.06
C LEU A 667 -79.10 0.86 32.23
N VAL A 668 -79.48 1.66 31.27
CA VAL A 668 -80.77 2.40 31.28
C VAL A 668 -81.54 1.99 30.03
N GLY A 669 -82.87 1.59 30.26
CA GLY A 669 -83.79 1.24 29.22
C GLY A 669 -84.06 -0.26 29.14
N ARG A 670 -85.33 -0.62 28.80
CA ARG A 670 -85.79 -2.02 28.72
C ARG A 670 -85.82 -2.59 27.29
N THR A 671 -85.95 -1.73 26.29
CA THR A 671 -86.06 -2.07 24.87
C THR A 671 -84.89 -1.50 24.07
N SER A 672 -84.21 -0.49 24.59
CA SER A 672 -83.04 0.11 24.08
C SER A 672 -82.06 0.30 25.26
N VAL A 673 -81.22 -0.67 25.46
CA VAL A 673 -80.24 -0.69 26.58
C VAL A 673 -79.05 0.19 26.24
N VAL A 674 -78.84 1.25 27.01
CA VAL A 674 -77.67 2.18 26.84
C VAL A 674 -76.91 2.23 28.15
N TYR A 675 -75.64 2.11 28.08
CA TYR A 675 -74.74 2.36 29.21
C TYR A 675 -74.47 3.87 29.33
N ASP A 676 -74.83 4.45 30.48
CA ASP A 676 -74.66 5.88 30.72
C ASP A 676 -74.20 6.13 32.16
N MET A 677 -73.80 7.37 32.44
CA MET A 677 -73.46 7.80 33.79
C MET A 677 -74.25 9.04 34.20
N TRP A 678 -74.60 9.10 35.49
CA TRP A 678 -75.26 10.23 36.12
C TRP A 678 -74.76 10.47 37.53
N GLY A 679 -75.06 11.62 38.09
CA GLY A 679 -74.64 12.00 39.43
C GLY A 679 -74.32 13.45 39.53
N ASP A 680 -73.99 13.88 40.76
CA ASP A 680 -73.68 15.29 41.02
C ASP A 680 -72.56 15.84 40.27
N ALA A 681 -71.49 15.06 40.12
CA ALA A 681 -70.28 15.47 39.37
C ALA A 681 -70.54 15.67 37.86
N VAL A 682 -71.37 14.80 37.26
CA VAL A 682 -71.78 14.92 35.85
C VAL A 682 -72.60 16.17 35.63
N ASN A 683 -73.63 16.36 36.49
CA ASN A 683 -74.53 17.53 36.43
C ASN A 683 -73.77 18.84 36.65
N LEU A 684 -72.83 18.85 37.60
CA LEU A 684 -72.10 20.05 37.92
C LEU A 684 -71.04 20.39 36.83
N ALA A 685 -70.30 19.40 36.27
CA ALA A 685 -69.43 19.59 35.14
C ALA A 685 -70.16 20.19 33.93
N HIS A 686 -71.36 19.67 33.60
CA HIS A 686 -72.24 20.21 32.54
C HIS A 686 -72.69 21.66 32.83
N ARG A 687 -73.14 21.96 34.03
CA ARG A 687 -73.58 23.33 34.41
C ARG A 687 -72.44 24.34 34.43
N VAL A 688 -71.20 23.92 34.83
CA VAL A 688 -70.00 24.75 34.80
C VAL A 688 -69.60 25.07 33.36
N GLN A 689 -69.80 24.13 32.43
CA GLN A 689 -69.51 24.35 30.99
C GLN A 689 -70.65 25.26 30.40
N ASP A 690 -71.91 25.02 30.67
CA ASP A 690 -73.02 25.70 30.06
C ASP A 690 -73.20 27.18 30.48
N VAL A 691 -72.93 27.51 31.75
CA VAL A 691 -73.06 28.87 32.29
C VAL A 691 -71.80 29.71 31.94
N SER A 692 -70.76 29.12 31.49
CA SER A 692 -69.49 29.81 31.12
C SER A 692 -69.61 30.59 29.83
N SER A 693 -69.72 31.90 29.91
CA SER A 693 -70.01 32.83 28.80
C SER A 693 -68.84 32.97 27.83
N ARG A 694 -67.61 32.56 28.18
CA ARG A 694 -66.40 32.61 27.35
C ARG A 694 -65.79 31.23 27.20
N PRO A 695 -65.26 30.89 26.01
CA PRO A 695 -64.53 29.63 25.86
C PRO A 695 -63.35 29.54 26.86
N GLY A 696 -63.08 28.34 27.34
CA GLY A 696 -62.02 28.07 28.30
C GLY A 696 -62.30 26.76 29.08
N ILE A 697 -61.36 26.37 29.89
CA ILE A 697 -61.42 25.20 30.76
C ILE A 697 -61.78 25.66 32.17
N TYR A 698 -62.94 25.24 32.66
CA TYR A 698 -63.46 25.67 33.93
C TYR A 698 -63.49 24.52 34.93
N LEU A 699 -63.04 24.77 36.14
CA LEU A 699 -62.88 23.78 37.20
C LEU A 699 -63.80 24.16 38.40
N THR A 700 -64.32 23.18 39.04
CA THR A 700 -64.94 23.39 40.38
C THR A 700 -63.89 23.43 41.48
N GLN A 701 -64.25 23.92 42.65
CA GLN A 701 -63.33 23.94 43.79
C GLN A 701 -62.86 22.51 44.12
N ARG A 702 -63.63 21.49 43.99
CA ARG A 702 -63.24 20.09 44.25
C ARG A 702 -62.18 19.58 43.35
N VAL A 703 -62.20 20.00 42.10
CA VAL A 703 -61.10 19.68 41.17
C VAL A 703 -59.79 20.42 41.54
N VAL A 704 -59.91 21.71 41.81
CA VAL A 704 -58.80 22.55 42.23
C VAL A 704 -58.09 22.03 43.48
N ASP A 705 -58.88 21.60 44.46
CA ASP A 705 -58.34 21.04 45.72
C ASP A 705 -57.52 19.75 45.50
N SER A 706 -57.73 19.08 44.35
CA SER A 706 -57.03 17.85 43.96
C SER A 706 -55.87 18.08 42.98
N LEU A 707 -55.60 19.33 42.57
CA LEU A 707 -54.56 19.67 41.65
C LEU A 707 -53.26 20.08 42.38
N PRO A 708 -52.05 19.82 41.82
CA PRO A 708 -50.81 20.34 42.38
C PRO A 708 -50.74 21.87 42.21
N ASP A 709 -50.04 22.56 43.11
CA ASP A 709 -49.82 24.03 43.13
C ASP A 709 -49.17 24.60 41.85
N SER A 710 -48.70 23.74 40.93
CA SER A 710 -48.07 24.14 39.67
C SER A 710 -49.07 24.48 38.57
N VAL A 711 -50.37 24.20 38.71
CA VAL A 711 -51.38 24.50 37.70
C VAL A 711 -51.94 25.90 37.97
N GLY A 712 -51.70 26.83 37.02
CA GLY A 712 -52.20 28.20 37.10
C GLY A 712 -53.70 28.27 36.81
N TYR A 713 -54.50 28.79 37.73
CA TYR A 713 -55.91 29.06 37.57
C TYR A 713 -56.33 30.35 38.25
N SER A 714 -57.36 31.00 37.72
CA SER A 714 -57.90 32.27 38.23
C SER A 714 -59.38 32.10 38.59
N ASP A 715 -59.84 32.90 39.59
CA ASP A 715 -61.24 32.89 40.03
C ASP A 715 -62.17 33.35 38.89
N SER A 716 -63.15 32.54 38.54
CA SER A 716 -64.13 32.81 37.47
C SER A 716 -65.52 33.11 38.01
N GLY A 717 -65.67 33.16 39.32
CA GLY A 717 -66.90 33.51 39.94
C GLY A 717 -67.58 32.38 40.74
N VAL A 718 -68.80 32.58 41.11
CA VAL A 718 -69.61 31.60 41.89
C VAL A 718 -70.85 31.21 41.15
N LEU A 719 -71.03 29.89 40.94
CA LEU A 719 -72.21 29.30 40.36
C LEU A 719 -73.19 28.93 41.49
N GLU A 720 -74.43 29.42 41.36
CA GLU A 720 -75.53 29.01 42.29
C GLU A 720 -76.10 27.69 41.79
N THR A 721 -76.07 26.68 42.64
CA THR A 721 -76.64 25.37 42.39
C THR A 721 -77.79 25.04 43.40
N GLN A 722 -78.52 24.00 43.14
CA GLN A 722 -79.62 23.57 44.07
C GLN A 722 -79.06 23.06 45.41
N THR A 723 -77.78 22.69 45.45
CA THR A 723 -77.00 22.17 46.61
C THR A 723 -76.17 23.20 47.30
N GLY A 724 -76.08 24.48 46.80
CA GLY A 724 -75.27 25.53 47.38
C GLY A 724 -74.50 26.33 46.36
N ARG A 725 -73.62 27.20 46.88
CA ARG A 725 -72.73 28.03 46.06
C ARG A 725 -71.43 27.28 45.77
N VAL A 726 -71.08 27.10 44.49
CA VAL A 726 -69.84 26.43 44.03
C VAL A 726 -68.92 27.47 43.39
N ARG A 727 -67.72 27.62 43.90
CA ARG A 727 -66.72 28.49 43.30
C ARG A 727 -66.19 27.80 42.01
N VAL A 728 -66.06 28.60 40.96
CA VAL A 728 -65.57 28.15 39.64
C VAL A 728 -64.28 28.83 39.33
N TRP A 729 -63.28 28.07 38.90
CA TRP A 729 -61.99 28.52 38.52
C TRP A 729 -61.80 28.29 37.04
N ARG A 730 -60.97 29.15 36.40
CA ARG A 730 -60.62 29.01 35.01
C ARG A 730 -59.14 28.74 34.87
N ILE A 731 -58.73 27.82 34.06
CA ILE A 731 -57.33 27.56 33.72
C ILE A 731 -56.78 28.81 33.03
N ASP A 732 -55.62 29.32 33.47
CA ASP A 732 -54.96 30.48 32.89
C ASP A 732 -54.35 30.15 31.55
N ALA A 733 -54.44 31.10 30.60
CA ALA A 733 -54.01 30.87 29.21
C ALA A 733 -52.50 30.59 29.06
N GLU A 734 -51.69 30.96 30.06
CA GLU A 734 -50.24 30.64 30.05
C GLU A 734 -49.95 29.22 30.54
N ALA A 735 -50.75 28.66 31.44
CA ALA A 735 -50.61 27.28 31.88
C ALA A 735 -51.03 26.23 30.82
N ALA A 736 -51.73 26.64 29.77
CA ALA A 736 -52.14 25.80 28.65
C ALA A 736 -51.07 25.65 27.55
N ARG A 737 -49.89 26.28 27.71
CA ARG A 737 -48.78 26.28 26.71
C ARG A 737 -47.54 25.55 27.15
N VAL A 738 -47.53 24.85 28.27
CA VAL A 738 -46.38 24.06 28.74
C VAL A 738 -46.49 22.59 28.33
#